data_d5cd4a4f89c6dc7ab31739b291929029
#
_entry.id   d5cd4a4f89c6dc7ab31739b291929029
#
_cell.length_a   1.000
_cell.length_b   1.000
_cell.length_c   1.000
_cell.angle_alpha   90.00
_cell.angle_beta   90.00
_cell.angle_gamma   90.00
#
_symmetry.space_group_name_H-M   'P 1'
#
loop_
_entity.id
_entity.type
_entity.pdbx_description
1 polymer ?
#
loop_
_entity_poly.entity_id
_entity_poly.type
_entity_poly.pdbx_seq_one_letter_code
_entity_poly.pdbx_strand_id
1 'polypeptide(L)'
;MNENSRTARYGWGISMTTLHARYKTWLIRVSSLALVLVSLGTKANSDWIIGSGIYDITGPAADRGMVGYGDVGQTTKGIHTRLWSRAFVIGKPNSNQLVTFVSADLQSITQGVHQGVLKKIASDPLIAPFFNQNNVMLSATHVHVGPGGYDHNIMLNMSALGYDEDNYNTIVNGIYLSIRNAYLSRGLGSIHINQGQLSGAAVNRNLTAYNQNPDADEYDTQVNETMTLLKLVKSNGQEIGMINWFGVHNVSSNQSQRLITGDNKGVAAQLFEKQKGANWPLSGQFVAAFANSEEGDVSPNVCGPENGCAGSNEANVALSANKQYNKALSLYNNATNTLSGALDVRFQYVKLPGLNISGHYTGNGAQSLCEGAIGFSMTAGATYDGPSGQSGVFEGMTQDNEGTSWDRSTVIGAVGGAFKFINDFAGLLGFDKNVLGSKTHEVCQYPKPTFLPTQLGAGAHLYTDTLPFQLFQIGEMALVGIPGEMTTMAARRLRSDLQKALAPRGITTVIFAGLANAYGGYITTKEEYQIQYYEGAHTLFGQYSLAAYRQIFSGLANALVNGDALDSGPSPLDWSNKQKVYAIGVVYDDKRLWESFGQTWNDANSSYVRGNTVKVKFRSGHPQNNFKTMSSFMEVQRYENGGWSTVLTDNDLSTKFTWIRDTAADCMACSFAQLEWTIDPAMPTGTYRIKHTGHWKSGWGGKIRSYSGQSRTFTVN
;
A
#
# COMPACT_ATOMS: atom_id res chain seq x y z
N MET A 1 -45.89 31.38 70.88
CA MET A 1 -47.22 31.26 71.38
C MET A 1 -47.78 30.03 70.71
N ASN A 2 -47.74 28.91 71.40
CA ASN A 2 -48.80 28.25 72.11
C ASN A 2 -49.93 27.86 71.10
N GLU A 3 -50.46 26.71 71.07
CA GLU A 3 -50.45 25.48 71.91
C GLU A 3 -51.35 24.41 71.24
N ASN A 4 -50.99 23.14 71.45
CA ASN A 4 -51.84 22.04 71.86
C ASN A 4 -53.10 21.66 71.02
N SER A 5 -53.53 20.49 70.89
CA SER A 5 -53.25 19.13 71.40
C SER A 5 -54.35 18.17 70.94
N ARG A 6 -54.06 16.88 71.04
CA ARG A 6 -54.97 15.72 71.34
C ARG A 6 -55.52 14.93 70.15
N THR A 7 -54.88 13.79 69.90
CA THR A 7 -55.34 12.40 70.12
C THR A 7 -56.77 12.00 69.70
N ALA A 8 -56.82 10.99 68.82
CA ALA A 8 -57.67 9.80 68.97
C ALA A 8 -57.09 8.64 68.10
N ARG A 9 -56.83 7.53 68.77
CA ARG A 9 -56.53 6.21 68.20
C ARG A 9 -57.77 5.58 67.62
N TYR A 10 -57.74 4.97 66.45
CA TYR A 10 -58.42 3.71 66.15
C TYR A 10 -57.52 2.91 65.18
N GLY A 11 -57.15 1.72 65.65
CA GLY A 11 -56.37 0.77 64.89
C GLY A 11 -57.30 -0.10 64.03
N TRP A 12 -56.75 -0.37 62.82
CA TRP A 12 -57.08 -1.55 62.04
C TRP A 12 -55.80 -2.10 61.48
N GLY A 13 -55.39 -3.23 62.04
CA GLY A 13 -54.26 -3.98 61.50
C GLY A 13 -54.67 -4.69 60.21
N ILE A 14 -54.02 -4.34 59.16
CA ILE A 14 -53.97 -5.15 57.91
C ILE A 14 -52.54 -5.60 57.71
N SER A 15 -52.39 -6.92 57.71
CA SER A 15 -51.14 -7.65 57.61
C SER A 15 -50.30 -7.24 56.38
N MET A 16 -49.10 -6.75 56.61
CA MET A 16 -48.13 -6.37 55.57
C MET A 16 -47.52 -7.51 54.73
N THR A 17 -48.00 -8.76 54.95
CA THR A 17 -47.40 -9.95 54.30
C THR A 17 -47.96 -10.25 52.91
N THR A 18 -49.12 -9.73 52.52
CA THR A 18 -49.78 -10.01 51.23
C THR A 18 -49.40 -9.00 50.10
N LEU A 19 -48.97 -7.80 50.45
CA LEU A 19 -48.52 -6.82 49.43
C LEU A 19 -47.11 -7.10 48.91
N HIS A 20 -46.20 -7.64 49.73
CA HIS A 20 -44.85 -7.95 49.34
C HIS A 20 -44.73 -9.11 48.34
N ALA A 21 -45.61 -10.10 48.41
CA ALA A 21 -45.66 -11.23 47.50
C ALA A 21 -46.16 -10.86 46.09
N ARG A 22 -47.08 -9.89 45.98
CA ARG A 22 -47.61 -9.41 44.68
C ARG A 22 -46.62 -8.45 43.98
N TYR A 23 -45.85 -7.67 44.71
CA TYR A 23 -44.85 -6.77 44.15
C TYR A 23 -43.61 -7.54 43.63
N LYS A 24 -43.16 -8.59 44.33
CA LYS A 24 -42.07 -9.46 43.87
C LYS A 24 -42.45 -10.24 42.61
N THR A 25 -43.70 -10.71 42.48
CA THR A 25 -44.14 -11.46 41.28
C THR A 25 -44.30 -10.53 40.06
N TRP A 26 -44.66 -9.26 40.26
CA TRP A 26 -44.77 -8.28 39.19
C TRP A 26 -43.39 -7.82 38.71
N LEU A 27 -42.42 -7.56 39.60
CA LEU A 27 -41.04 -7.22 39.27
C LEU A 27 -40.31 -8.38 38.56
N ILE A 28 -40.56 -9.64 38.96
CA ILE A 28 -39.98 -10.81 38.29
C ILE A 28 -40.56 -10.99 36.88
N ARG A 29 -41.84 -10.71 36.67
CA ARG A 29 -42.47 -10.77 35.34
C ARG A 29 -42.05 -9.61 34.42
N VAL A 30 -41.86 -8.41 34.95
CA VAL A 30 -41.37 -7.26 34.18
C VAL A 30 -39.86 -7.42 33.86
N SER A 31 -39.06 -7.94 34.81
CA SER A 31 -37.65 -8.25 34.55
C SER A 31 -37.46 -9.40 33.55
N SER A 32 -38.33 -10.42 33.56
CA SER A 32 -38.28 -11.51 32.58
C SER A 32 -38.76 -11.07 31.19
N LEU A 33 -39.70 -10.13 31.08
CA LEU A 33 -40.10 -9.52 29.80
C LEU A 33 -39.04 -8.54 29.27
N ALA A 34 -38.37 -7.79 30.16
CA ALA A 34 -37.26 -6.91 29.77
C ALA A 34 -36.01 -7.71 29.36
N LEU A 35 -35.71 -8.86 29.97
CA LEU A 35 -34.64 -9.76 29.54
C LEU A 35 -34.96 -10.48 28.22
N VAL A 36 -36.24 -10.78 27.93
CA VAL A 36 -36.66 -11.37 26.65
C VAL A 36 -36.68 -10.32 25.52
N LEU A 37 -36.95 -9.04 25.85
CA LEU A 37 -36.91 -7.94 24.87
C LEU A 37 -35.46 -7.45 24.55
N VAL A 38 -34.46 -7.68 25.43
CA VAL A 38 -33.05 -7.38 25.16
C VAL A 38 -32.38 -8.50 24.36
N SER A 39 -32.98 -9.69 24.27
CA SER A 39 -32.46 -10.81 23.45
C SER A 39 -33.06 -10.89 22.04
N LEU A 40 -33.94 -9.96 21.65
CA LEU A 40 -34.19 -9.65 20.24
C LEU A 40 -33.12 -8.68 19.73
N GLY A 41 -31.84 -9.07 19.88
CA GLY A 41 -30.76 -8.52 19.10
C GLY A 41 -31.17 -8.59 17.64
N THR A 42 -31.27 -7.44 16.98
CA THR A 42 -31.39 -7.35 15.54
C THR A 42 -30.43 -8.38 14.96
N LYS A 43 -30.95 -9.45 14.34
CA LYS A 43 -30.15 -10.34 13.53
C LYS A 43 -29.40 -9.40 12.57
N ALA A 44 -28.12 -9.23 12.78
CA ALA A 44 -27.29 -8.52 11.82
C ALA A 44 -27.59 -9.16 10.47
N ASN A 45 -27.98 -8.35 9.50
CA ASN A 45 -28.33 -8.84 8.17
C ASN A 45 -27.07 -9.51 7.59
N SER A 46 -27.02 -10.85 7.63
CA SER A 46 -25.82 -11.64 7.31
C SER A 46 -25.79 -11.91 5.80
N ASP A 47 -25.81 -10.84 5.01
CA ASP A 47 -25.91 -10.91 3.55
C ASP A 47 -24.59 -11.28 2.86
N TRP A 48 -23.49 -11.39 3.64
CA TRP A 48 -22.16 -11.60 3.13
C TRP A 48 -21.41 -12.73 3.85
N ILE A 49 -20.49 -13.35 3.10
CA ILE A 49 -19.35 -14.08 3.65
C ILE A 49 -18.18 -13.09 3.67
N ILE A 50 -17.57 -12.88 4.82
CA ILE A 50 -16.46 -11.93 4.98
C ILE A 50 -15.31 -12.58 5.73
N GLY A 51 -14.09 -12.30 5.29
CA GLY A 51 -12.86 -12.73 5.96
C GLY A 51 -11.74 -11.73 5.78
N SER A 52 -10.80 -11.69 6.71
CA SER A 52 -9.64 -10.82 6.66
C SER A 52 -8.37 -11.60 6.99
N GLY A 53 -7.24 -11.21 6.38
CA GLY A 53 -5.95 -11.83 6.59
C GLY A 53 -4.81 -10.84 6.35
N ILE A 54 -3.72 -11.02 7.07
CA ILE A 54 -2.53 -10.19 6.99
C ILE A 54 -1.29 -11.06 6.96
N TYR A 55 -0.24 -10.62 6.24
CA TYR A 55 1.06 -11.28 6.25
C TYR A 55 2.18 -10.28 5.95
N ASP A 56 3.35 -10.51 6.54
CA ASP A 56 4.56 -9.70 6.37
C ASP A 56 5.18 -9.94 4.97
N ILE A 57 5.41 -8.85 4.24
CA ILE A 57 6.05 -8.83 2.92
C ILE A 57 7.35 -8.03 2.92
N THR A 58 7.92 -7.76 4.09
CA THR A 58 9.16 -6.99 4.24
C THR A 58 10.33 -7.75 3.63
N GLY A 59 10.93 -7.17 2.62
CA GLY A 59 12.08 -7.72 1.91
C GLY A 59 13.42 -7.37 2.58
N PRO A 60 14.53 -7.36 1.80
CA PRO A 60 15.89 -7.19 2.32
C PRO A 60 16.10 -5.83 2.97
N ALA A 61 16.42 -5.83 4.27
CA ALA A 61 16.56 -4.62 5.07
C ALA A 61 17.90 -3.90 4.93
N ALA A 62 18.83 -4.40 4.11
CA ALA A 62 20.11 -3.74 3.86
C ALA A 62 20.66 -4.03 2.46
N ASP A 63 21.43 -3.07 1.92
CA ASP A 63 22.20 -3.15 0.67
C ASP A 63 21.34 -3.56 -0.55
N ARG A 64 20.07 -3.13 -0.62
CA ARG A 64 19.21 -3.24 -1.80
C ARG A 64 18.67 -1.88 -2.21
N GLY A 65 18.67 -1.59 -3.51
CA GLY A 65 18.05 -0.38 -4.03
C GLY A 65 16.56 -0.34 -3.73
N MET A 66 16.08 0.83 -3.34
CA MET A 66 14.66 1.08 -3.13
C MET A 66 13.98 1.42 -4.46
N VAL A 67 12.66 1.22 -4.53
CA VAL A 67 11.86 1.51 -5.72
C VAL A 67 10.92 2.69 -5.46
N GLY A 68 10.70 3.52 -6.49
CA GLY A 68 9.76 4.63 -6.48
C GLY A 68 10.40 5.94 -6.92
N TYR A 69 11.44 6.43 -6.23
CA TYR A 69 12.13 7.66 -6.60
C TYR A 69 13.09 7.52 -7.80
N GLY A 70 13.42 6.30 -8.23
CA GLY A 70 14.37 6.09 -9.32
C GLY A 70 15.83 6.40 -8.97
N ASP A 71 16.12 6.71 -7.70
CA ASP A 71 17.48 7.01 -7.21
C ASP A 71 18.23 5.71 -6.91
N VAL A 72 19.25 5.42 -7.72
CA VAL A 72 20.17 4.27 -7.51
C VAL A 72 20.99 4.39 -6.22
N GLY A 73 21.12 5.59 -5.66
CA GLY A 73 21.77 5.86 -4.37
C GLY A 73 20.89 5.51 -3.17
N GLN A 74 19.58 5.43 -3.36
CA GLN A 74 18.63 5.09 -2.28
C GLN A 74 18.63 3.58 -2.03
N THR A 75 19.47 3.12 -1.11
CA THR A 75 19.57 1.70 -0.73
C THR A 75 19.09 1.47 0.71
N THR A 76 18.48 0.32 0.97
CA THR A 76 18.00 -0.05 2.31
C THR A 76 19.14 -0.11 3.33
N LYS A 77 18.88 0.39 4.55
CA LYS A 77 19.82 0.38 5.68
C LYS A 77 19.17 -0.07 7.00
N GLY A 78 17.96 -0.60 6.95
CA GLY A 78 17.25 -1.05 8.13
C GLY A 78 15.73 -0.97 7.96
N ILE A 79 15.03 -1.00 9.09
CA ILE A 79 13.57 -0.98 9.17
C ILE A 79 13.15 0.09 10.19
N HIS A 80 12.20 0.95 9.77
CA HIS A 80 11.43 1.80 10.68
C HIS A 80 10.07 1.17 10.98
N THR A 81 9.34 0.73 9.92
CA THR A 81 8.16 -0.12 10.07
C THR A 81 8.19 -1.22 9.01
N ARG A 82 7.54 -2.36 9.28
CA ARG A 82 7.43 -3.45 8.32
C ARG A 82 6.40 -3.15 7.24
N LEU A 83 6.52 -3.88 6.12
CA LEU A 83 5.61 -3.84 4.98
C LEU A 83 4.64 -5.02 5.07
N TRP A 84 3.36 -4.76 4.81
CA TRP A 84 2.30 -5.75 5.01
C TRP A 84 1.44 -5.94 3.77
N SER A 85 0.97 -7.17 3.58
CA SER A 85 -0.13 -7.51 2.69
C SER A 85 -1.39 -7.73 3.52
N ARG A 86 -2.46 -6.98 3.23
CA ARG A 86 -3.76 -7.01 3.89
C ARG A 86 -4.82 -7.46 2.91
N ALA A 87 -5.38 -8.65 3.12
CA ALA A 87 -6.33 -9.30 2.23
C ALA A 87 -7.72 -9.39 2.85
N PHE A 88 -8.75 -9.24 2.02
CA PHE A 88 -10.15 -9.36 2.39
C PHE A 88 -10.87 -10.26 1.39
N VAL A 89 -11.58 -11.25 1.90
CA VAL A 89 -12.46 -12.12 1.12
C VAL A 89 -13.89 -11.67 1.35
N ILE A 90 -14.63 -11.45 0.27
CA ILE A 90 -16.04 -11.10 0.27
C ILE A 90 -16.78 -12.08 -0.62
N GLY A 91 -17.92 -12.59 -0.16
CA GLY A 91 -18.70 -13.57 -0.89
C GLY A 91 -20.19 -13.52 -0.57
N LYS A 92 -20.97 -14.31 -1.30
CA LYS A 92 -22.39 -14.48 -1.02
C LYS A 92 -22.64 -15.79 -0.28
N PRO A 93 -23.51 -15.77 0.77
CA PRO A 93 -23.97 -17.00 1.41
C PRO A 93 -24.62 -17.95 0.39
N ASN A 94 -24.42 -19.25 0.60
CA ASN A 94 -25.00 -20.32 -0.21
C ASN A 94 -24.55 -20.29 -1.70
N SER A 95 -23.45 -19.62 -2.00
CA SER A 95 -22.83 -19.64 -3.32
C SER A 95 -21.32 -19.84 -3.22
N ASN A 96 -20.69 -20.25 -4.32
CA ASN A 96 -19.23 -20.31 -4.43
C ASN A 96 -18.63 -18.97 -4.95
N GLN A 97 -19.44 -17.93 -5.06
CA GLN A 97 -18.98 -16.63 -5.52
C GLN A 97 -18.20 -15.93 -4.41
N LEU A 98 -16.92 -15.82 -4.61
CA LEU A 98 -16.01 -15.07 -3.75
C LEU A 98 -15.21 -14.09 -4.60
N VAL A 99 -14.88 -12.95 -4.02
CA VAL A 99 -13.84 -12.05 -4.51
C VAL A 99 -12.83 -11.83 -3.41
N THR A 100 -11.60 -11.49 -3.78
CA THR A 100 -10.60 -11.02 -2.83
C THR A 100 -10.03 -9.69 -3.28
N PHE A 101 -9.94 -8.75 -2.34
CA PHE A 101 -9.22 -7.50 -2.48
C PHE A 101 -8.01 -7.52 -1.55
N VAL A 102 -6.86 -7.10 -2.07
CA VAL A 102 -5.60 -7.00 -1.32
C VAL A 102 -5.07 -5.58 -1.43
N SER A 103 -4.68 -5.01 -0.30
CA SER A 103 -3.85 -3.81 -0.21
C SER A 103 -2.46 -4.20 0.29
N ALA A 104 -1.43 -4.01 -0.53
CA ALA A 104 -0.06 -4.37 -0.21
C ALA A 104 0.84 -3.12 -0.10
N ASP A 105 1.69 -3.06 0.92
CA ASP A 105 2.65 -1.97 1.12
C ASP A 105 3.81 -2.11 0.12
N LEU A 106 3.52 -1.84 -1.15
CA LEU A 106 4.44 -1.88 -2.30
C LEU A 106 4.35 -0.58 -3.09
N GLN A 107 5.32 -0.31 -3.95
CA GLN A 107 5.25 0.80 -4.91
C GLN A 107 4.12 0.56 -5.93
N SER A 108 4.05 -0.62 -6.50
CA SER A 108 2.98 -1.06 -7.39
C SER A 108 2.83 -2.58 -7.35
N ILE A 109 1.65 -3.08 -7.72
CA ILE A 109 1.53 -4.47 -8.12
C ILE A 109 2.08 -4.59 -9.54
N THR A 110 3.12 -5.40 -9.71
CA THR A 110 3.68 -5.68 -11.01
C THR A 110 3.00 -6.89 -11.66
N GLN A 111 3.11 -6.99 -12.99
CA GLN A 111 2.62 -8.17 -13.70
C GLN A 111 3.26 -9.45 -13.15
N GLY A 112 4.56 -9.43 -12.85
CA GLY A 112 5.28 -10.57 -12.31
C GLY A 112 4.73 -11.01 -10.95
N VAL A 113 4.46 -10.05 -10.05
CA VAL A 113 3.86 -10.33 -8.73
C VAL A 113 2.46 -10.89 -8.88
N HIS A 114 1.60 -10.28 -9.71
CA HIS A 114 0.24 -10.77 -9.96
C HIS A 114 0.24 -12.22 -10.48
N GLN A 115 1.04 -12.50 -11.52
CA GLN A 115 1.18 -13.85 -12.06
C GLN A 115 1.72 -14.86 -11.03
N GLY A 116 2.71 -14.45 -10.22
CA GLY A 116 3.29 -15.28 -9.17
C GLY A 116 2.26 -15.66 -8.09
N VAL A 117 1.45 -14.69 -7.65
CA VAL A 117 0.37 -14.92 -6.67
C VAL A 117 -0.69 -15.85 -7.24
N LEU A 118 -1.13 -15.65 -8.49
CA LEU A 118 -2.10 -16.53 -9.15
C LEU A 118 -1.57 -17.96 -9.30
N LYS A 119 -0.27 -18.14 -9.63
CA LYS A 119 0.37 -19.47 -9.68
C LYS A 119 0.36 -20.16 -8.31
N LYS A 120 0.63 -19.40 -7.22
CA LYS A 120 0.55 -19.94 -5.84
C LYS A 120 -0.86 -20.34 -5.47
N ILE A 121 -1.86 -19.51 -5.78
CA ILE A 121 -3.29 -19.82 -5.57
C ILE A 121 -3.66 -21.09 -6.32
N ALA A 122 -3.34 -21.18 -7.60
CA ALA A 122 -3.66 -22.36 -8.44
C ALA A 122 -3.01 -23.66 -7.93
N SER A 123 -1.89 -23.57 -7.22
CA SER A 123 -1.22 -24.73 -6.62
C SER A 123 -1.71 -25.12 -5.23
N ASP A 124 -2.57 -24.31 -4.59
CA ASP A 124 -3.17 -24.63 -3.28
C ASP A 124 -4.57 -25.24 -3.45
N PRO A 125 -4.76 -26.57 -3.24
CA PRO A 125 -6.05 -27.22 -3.42
C PRO A 125 -7.17 -26.67 -2.53
N LEU A 126 -6.83 -25.95 -1.45
CA LEU A 126 -7.80 -25.36 -0.52
C LEU A 126 -8.50 -24.13 -1.13
N ILE A 127 -7.79 -23.31 -1.90
CA ILE A 127 -8.30 -22.03 -2.39
C ILE A 127 -8.37 -21.94 -3.92
N ALA A 128 -7.67 -22.81 -4.65
CA ALA A 128 -7.71 -22.86 -6.10
C ALA A 128 -9.13 -23.01 -6.72
N PRO A 129 -10.08 -23.73 -6.09
CA PRO A 129 -11.44 -23.81 -6.63
C PRO A 129 -12.22 -22.49 -6.58
N PHE A 130 -11.78 -21.50 -5.81
CA PHE A 130 -12.52 -20.27 -5.53
C PHE A 130 -11.89 -19.02 -6.12
N PHE A 131 -10.58 -19.01 -6.38
CA PHE A 131 -9.86 -17.81 -6.79
C PHE A 131 -9.05 -18.01 -8.06
N ASN A 132 -9.18 -17.05 -8.96
CA ASN A 132 -8.41 -16.96 -10.20
C ASN A 132 -8.28 -15.49 -10.63
N GLN A 133 -7.74 -15.22 -11.81
CA GLN A 133 -7.53 -13.86 -12.32
C GLN A 133 -8.79 -12.98 -12.36
N ASN A 134 -9.99 -13.58 -12.46
CA ASN A 134 -11.24 -12.82 -12.61
C ASN A 134 -11.68 -12.19 -11.29
N ASN A 135 -11.35 -12.80 -10.14
CA ASN A 135 -11.86 -12.42 -8.83
C ASN A 135 -10.79 -12.16 -7.75
N VAL A 136 -9.53 -12.07 -8.16
CA VAL A 136 -8.41 -11.62 -7.33
C VAL A 136 -8.02 -10.22 -7.79
N MET A 137 -8.14 -9.21 -6.91
CA MET A 137 -7.71 -7.84 -7.14
C MET A 137 -6.62 -7.50 -6.13
N LEU A 138 -5.41 -7.28 -6.62
CA LEU A 138 -4.27 -6.83 -5.84
C LEU A 138 -4.06 -5.33 -6.11
N SER A 139 -3.91 -4.51 -5.08
CA SER A 139 -3.65 -3.08 -5.17
C SER A 139 -2.48 -2.71 -4.26
N ALA A 140 -1.65 -1.75 -4.67
CA ALA A 140 -0.52 -1.28 -3.88
C ALA A 140 -0.84 0.04 -3.17
N THR A 141 -0.17 0.29 -2.05
CA THR A 141 -0.25 1.56 -1.32
C THR A 141 0.68 2.64 -1.88
N HIS A 142 1.52 2.31 -2.86
CA HIS A 142 2.48 3.19 -3.53
C HIS A 142 3.68 3.60 -2.66
N VAL A 143 4.25 2.69 -1.90
CA VAL A 143 5.43 2.93 -1.05
C VAL A 143 6.69 3.21 -1.90
N HIS A 144 7.34 4.36 -1.68
CA HIS A 144 8.61 4.74 -2.33
C HIS A 144 9.87 4.47 -1.47
N VAL A 145 9.70 3.82 -0.33
CA VAL A 145 10.77 3.50 0.63
C VAL A 145 10.75 2.02 1.01
N GLY A 146 10.47 1.17 0.04
CA GLY A 146 10.57 -0.29 0.10
C GLY A 146 11.64 -0.83 -0.85
N PRO A 147 12.17 -2.06 -0.62
CA PRO A 147 13.15 -2.67 -1.51
C PRO A 147 12.53 -3.00 -2.86
N GLY A 148 13.27 -2.68 -3.95
CA GLY A 148 12.92 -2.97 -5.34
C GLY A 148 13.37 -4.36 -5.79
N GLY A 149 13.43 -4.55 -7.12
CA GLY A 149 13.92 -5.80 -7.71
C GLY A 149 12.86 -6.90 -7.81
N TYR A 150 11.58 -6.59 -7.69
CA TYR A 150 10.51 -7.59 -7.67
C TYR A 150 9.61 -7.61 -8.91
N ASP A 151 9.99 -6.91 -9.98
CA ASP A 151 9.26 -6.99 -11.25
C ASP A 151 9.90 -7.98 -12.23
N HIS A 152 9.12 -8.50 -13.15
CA HIS A 152 9.59 -9.24 -14.31
C HIS A 152 9.83 -8.34 -15.53
N ASN A 153 9.34 -7.11 -15.53
CA ASN A 153 9.74 -6.04 -16.44
C ASN A 153 10.88 -5.22 -15.82
N ILE A 154 11.61 -4.49 -16.65
CA ILE A 154 12.92 -3.95 -16.26
C ILE A 154 12.79 -2.66 -15.45
N MET A 155 11.80 -1.80 -15.75
CA MET A 155 11.79 -0.42 -15.27
C MET A 155 11.85 -0.31 -13.73
N LEU A 156 11.03 -1.06 -13.02
CA LEU A 156 11.00 -1.03 -11.55
C LEU A 156 12.20 -1.74 -10.89
N ASN A 157 12.99 -2.48 -11.68
CA ASN A 157 14.21 -3.14 -11.18
C ASN A 157 15.47 -2.28 -11.35
N MET A 158 15.38 -1.14 -12.06
CA MET A 158 16.55 -0.34 -12.42
C MET A 158 17.28 0.21 -11.20
N SER A 159 16.55 0.83 -10.27
CA SER A 159 17.13 1.36 -9.02
C SER A 159 17.66 0.26 -8.09
N ALA A 160 17.14 -0.97 -8.20
CA ALA A 160 17.57 -2.12 -7.43
C ALA A 160 18.75 -2.89 -8.07
N LEU A 161 19.26 -2.42 -9.21
CA LEU A 161 20.33 -3.08 -9.98
C LEU A 161 19.95 -4.51 -10.42
N GLY A 162 18.71 -4.70 -10.85
CA GLY A 162 18.21 -5.95 -11.39
C GLY A 162 17.17 -6.64 -10.49
N TYR A 163 16.89 -7.88 -10.83
CA TYR A 163 15.92 -8.71 -10.12
C TYR A 163 16.49 -9.26 -8.82
N ASP A 164 15.68 -9.25 -7.76
CA ASP A 164 15.97 -9.87 -6.47
C ASP A 164 14.92 -10.97 -6.19
N GLU A 165 15.33 -12.22 -6.40
CA GLU A 165 14.46 -13.39 -6.26
C GLU A 165 13.93 -13.56 -4.84
N ASP A 166 14.75 -13.29 -3.82
CA ASP A 166 14.37 -13.42 -2.42
C ASP A 166 13.30 -12.39 -2.04
N ASN A 167 13.46 -11.13 -2.53
CA ASN A 167 12.44 -10.09 -2.34
C ASN A 167 11.13 -10.45 -3.06
N TYR A 168 11.22 -10.83 -4.34
CA TYR A 168 10.06 -11.26 -5.11
C TYR A 168 9.31 -12.41 -4.45
N ASN A 169 10.03 -13.45 -4.03
CA ASN A 169 9.44 -14.62 -3.37
C ASN A 169 8.80 -14.25 -2.03
N THR A 170 9.40 -13.33 -1.26
CA THR A 170 8.84 -12.82 0.00
C THR A 170 7.51 -12.11 -0.25
N ILE A 171 7.44 -11.24 -1.24
CA ILE A 171 6.24 -10.50 -1.62
C ILE A 171 5.14 -11.46 -2.10
N VAL A 172 5.45 -12.31 -3.08
CA VAL A 172 4.47 -13.25 -3.66
C VAL A 172 3.93 -14.22 -2.62
N ASN A 173 4.80 -14.80 -1.79
CA ASN A 173 4.38 -15.70 -0.72
C ASN A 173 3.53 -14.98 0.34
N GLY A 174 3.92 -13.77 0.73
CA GLY A 174 3.20 -13.00 1.73
C GLY A 174 1.81 -12.58 1.26
N ILE A 175 1.67 -12.13 0.01
CA ILE A 175 0.36 -11.82 -0.58
C ILE A 175 -0.51 -13.08 -0.65
N TYR A 176 0.02 -14.18 -1.19
CA TYR A 176 -0.70 -15.46 -1.22
C TYR A 176 -1.15 -15.89 0.18
N LEU A 177 -0.27 -15.83 1.20
CA LEU A 177 -0.60 -16.24 2.56
C LEU A 177 -1.62 -15.31 3.23
N SER A 178 -1.60 -14.01 2.94
CA SER A 178 -2.65 -13.09 3.42
C SER A 178 -4.03 -13.44 2.85
N ILE A 179 -4.11 -13.77 1.54
CA ILE A 179 -5.35 -14.26 0.89
C ILE A 179 -5.81 -15.57 1.53
N ARG A 180 -4.89 -16.52 1.73
CA ARG A 180 -5.20 -17.80 2.36
C ARG A 180 -5.72 -17.62 3.79
N ASN A 181 -5.11 -16.72 4.57
CA ASN A 181 -5.57 -16.38 5.91
C ASN A 181 -6.96 -15.74 5.90
N ALA A 182 -7.23 -14.81 4.95
CA ALA A 182 -8.55 -14.21 4.77
C ALA A 182 -9.62 -15.26 4.43
N TYR A 183 -9.29 -16.21 3.55
CA TYR A 183 -10.18 -17.32 3.22
C TYR A 183 -10.46 -18.22 4.43
N LEU A 184 -9.45 -18.56 5.22
CA LEU A 184 -9.60 -19.41 6.41
C LEU A 184 -10.40 -18.74 7.53
N SER A 185 -10.29 -17.42 7.67
CA SER A 185 -11.00 -16.63 8.70
C SER A 185 -12.45 -16.33 8.34
N ARG A 186 -12.90 -16.64 7.11
CA ARG A 186 -14.19 -16.20 6.59
C ARG A 186 -15.38 -16.78 7.37
N GLY A 187 -16.45 -16.01 7.41
CA GLY A 187 -17.72 -16.40 8.02
C GLY A 187 -18.85 -15.46 7.63
N LEU A 188 -20.08 -15.77 8.04
CA LEU A 188 -21.22 -14.90 7.83
C LEU A 188 -21.04 -13.56 8.53
N GLY A 189 -21.49 -12.48 7.86
CA GLY A 189 -21.38 -11.14 8.42
C GLY A 189 -22.06 -10.07 7.57
N SER A 190 -21.82 -8.82 7.95
CA SER A 190 -22.28 -7.61 7.29
C SER A 190 -21.11 -6.73 6.88
N ILE A 191 -21.32 -5.96 5.81
CA ILE A 191 -20.42 -4.90 5.37
C ILE A 191 -21.17 -3.58 5.52
N HIS A 192 -20.57 -2.62 6.22
CA HIS A 192 -21.12 -1.29 6.36
C HIS A 192 -20.23 -0.31 5.59
N ILE A 193 -20.84 0.63 4.87
CA ILE A 193 -20.15 1.64 4.07
C ILE A 193 -20.37 3.03 4.68
N ASN A 194 -19.33 3.86 4.65
CA ASN A 194 -19.40 5.27 5.00
C ASN A 194 -18.41 6.07 4.15
N GLN A 195 -18.72 7.36 3.93
CA GLN A 195 -17.89 8.29 3.16
C GLN A 195 -17.80 9.64 3.85
N GLY A 196 -16.72 10.37 3.57
CA GLY A 196 -16.60 11.75 4.05
C GLY A 196 -15.30 12.41 3.58
N GLN A 197 -15.28 13.72 3.59
CA GLN A 197 -14.17 14.54 3.11
C GLN A 197 -13.00 14.54 4.10
N LEU A 198 -11.79 14.35 3.59
CA LEU A 198 -10.53 14.50 4.32
C LEU A 198 -9.76 15.69 3.73
N SER A 199 -10.15 16.88 4.14
CA SER A 199 -9.54 18.13 3.66
C SER A 199 -8.17 18.39 4.30
N GLY A 200 -7.27 19.02 3.55
CA GLY A 200 -5.94 19.43 4.01
C GLY A 200 -4.98 18.26 4.27
N ALA A 201 -5.25 17.08 3.72
CA ALA A 201 -4.35 15.92 3.80
C ALA A 201 -3.55 15.70 2.52
N ALA A 202 -3.95 16.34 1.43
CA ALA A 202 -3.33 16.22 0.12
C ALA A 202 -3.47 17.52 -0.68
N VAL A 203 -2.60 17.70 -1.66
CA VAL A 203 -2.62 18.79 -2.64
C VAL A 203 -2.37 18.23 -4.04
N ASN A 204 -2.88 18.90 -5.07
CA ASN A 204 -2.49 18.59 -6.44
C ASN A 204 -1.05 19.10 -6.67
N ARG A 205 -0.14 18.22 -7.06
CA ARG A 205 1.28 18.56 -7.27
C ARG A 205 1.56 19.15 -8.64
N ASN A 206 0.57 19.10 -9.56
CA ASN A 206 0.72 19.52 -10.93
C ASN A 206 -0.47 20.39 -11.38
N LEU A 207 -0.66 21.53 -10.69
CA LEU A 207 -1.75 22.47 -10.99
C LEU A 207 -1.67 23.05 -12.42
N THR A 208 -0.48 23.13 -12.99
CA THR A 208 -0.30 23.62 -14.37
C THR A 208 -0.95 22.66 -15.37
N ALA A 209 -0.81 21.35 -15.18
CA ALA A 209 -1.46 20.34 -16.01
C ALA A 209 -2.97 20.26 -15.70
N TYR A 210 -3.35 20.24 -14.42
CA TYR A 210 -4.73 20.21 -13.98
C TYR A 210 -5.56 21.33 -14.62
N ASN A 211 -5.03 22.57 -14.64
CA ASN A 211 -5.70 23.76 -15.19
C ASN A 211 -5.79 23.78 -16.72
N GLN A 212 -5.19 22.83 -17.46
CA GLN A 212 -5.43 22.67 -18.90
C GLN A 212 -6.81 22.07 -19.19
N ASN A 213 -7.45 21.44 -18.22
CA ASN A 213 -8.75 20.82 -18.41
C ASN A 213 -9.85 21.89 -18.45
N PRO A 214 -10.72 21.91 -19.48
CA PRO A 214 -11.78 22.91 -19.61
C PRO A 214 -12.86 22.80 -18.52
N ASP A 215 -12.94 21.65 -17.86
CA ASP A 215 -13.86 21.32 -16.77
C ASP A 215 -13.19 21.43 -15.37
N ALA A 216 -11.99 22.03 -15.29
CA ALA A 216 -11.26 22.16 -14.02
C ALA A 216 -12.03 23.03 -13.00
N ASP A 217 -12.64 24.12 -13.48
CA ASP A 217 -13.40 25.08 -12.65
C ASP A 217 -14.78 24.55 -12.20
N GLU A 218 -15.21 23.38 -12.66
CA GLU A 218 -16.46 22.74 -12.20
C GLU A 218 -16.32 22.10 -10.80
N TYR A 219 -15.11 22.08 -10.25
CA TYR A 219 -14.79 21.41 -9.00
C TYR A 219 -14.22 22.38 -7.96
N ASP A 220 -14.75 22.31 -6.73
CA ASP A 220 -14.31 23.16 -5.61
C ASP A 220 -12.87 22.85 -5.14
N THR A 221 -12.35 21.66 -5.45
CA THR A 221 -11.03 21.21 -5.02
C THR A 221 -10.24 20.59 -6.17
N GLN A 222 -8.91 20.77 -6.15
CA GLN A 222 -8.01 20.22 -7.18
C GLN A 222 -7.58 18.77 -6.92
N VAL A 223 -8.07 18.14 -5.85
CA VAL A 223 -7.88 16.73 -5.51
C VAL A 223 -9.23 16.12 -5.11
N ASN A 224 -9.34 14.79 -5.12
CA ASN A 224 -10.51 14.13 -4.55
C ASN A 224 -10.31 13.94 -3.05
N GLU A 225 -11.00 14.73 -2.24
CA GLU A 225 -10.95 14.65 -0.77
C GLU A 225 -11.83 13.54 -0.18
N THR A 226 -12.58 12.80 -1.00
CA THR A 226 -13.49 11.77 -0.51
C THR A 226 -12.73 10.52 -0.05
N MET A 227 -12.83 10.21 1.24
CA MET A 227 -12.42 8.92 1.80
C MET A 227 -13.65 8.01 1.87
N THR A 228 -13.60 6.84 1.25
CA THR A 228 -14.63 5.81 1.35
C THR A 228 -14.13 4.67 2.22
N LEU A 229 -14.98 4.17 3.14
CA LEU A 229 -14.62 3.14 4.09
C LEU A 229 -15.67 2.03 4.13
N LEU A 230 -15.20 0.77 4.14
CA LEU A 230 -15.98 -0.41 4.47
C LEU A 230 -15.58 -0.91 5.85
N LYS A 231 -16.59 -1.21 6.70
CA LYS A 231 -16.45 -1.86 7.99
C LYS A 231 -17.01 -3.28 7.89
N LEU A 232 -16.23 -4.29 8.30
CA LEU A 232 -16.58 -5.70 8.21
C LEU A 232 -16.86 -6.27 9.60
N VAL A 233 -18.10 -6.77 9.84
CA VAL A 233 -18.54 -7.29 11.12
C VAL A 233 -19.17 -8.66 10.93
N LYS A 234 -18.67 -9.69 11.62
CA LYS A 234 -19.25 -11.04 11.61
C LYS A 234 -20.60 -11.07 12.29
N SER A 235 -21.43 -12.06 11.97
CA SER A 235 -22.78 -12.24 12.55
C SER A 235 -22.80 -12.42 14.07
N ASN A 236 -21.67 -12.80 14.66
CA ASN A 236 -21.47 -12.87 16.11
C ASN A 236 -21.08 -11.52 16.75
N GLY A 237 -21.04 -10.43 15.98
CA GLY A 237 -20.63 -9.10 16.42
C GLY A 237 -19.13 -8.83 16.40
N GLN A 238 -18.29 -9.81 16.00
CA GLN A 238 -16.86 -9.62 15.90
C GLN A 238 -16.50 -8.68 14.74
N GLU A 239 -15.89 -7.54 15.04
CA GLU A 239 -15.27 -6.66 14.06
C GLU A 239 -13.96 -7.29 13.58
N ILE A 240 -13.84 -7.57 12.28
CA ILE A 240 -12.68 -8.30 11.73
C ILE A 240 -11.76 -7.43 10.89
N GLY A 241 -12.24 -6.27 10.44
CA GLY A 241 -11.40 -5.38 9.64
C GLY A 241 -12.15 -4.22 9.03
N MET A 242 -11.37 -3.38 8.37
CA MET A 242 -11.87 -2.28 7.54
C MET A 242 -10.99 -2.11 6.30
N ILE A 243 -11.58 -1.56 5.25
CA ILE A 243 -10.87 -1.13 4.05
C ILE A 243 -11.26 0.32 3.79
N ASN A 244 -10.30 1.21 3.61
CA ASN A 244 -10.59 2.53 3.07
C ASN A 244 -9.80 2.80 1.79
N TRP A 245 -10.32 3.72 0.97
CA TRP A 245 -9.69 4.22 -0.24
C TRP A 245 -9.62 5.74 -0.15
N PHE A 246 -8.43 6.28 -0.36
CA PHE A 246 -8.14 7.70 -0.42
C PHE A 246 -6.95 7.93 -1.36
N GLY A 247 -7.11 8.80 -2.37
CA GLY A 247 -6.06 9.11 -3.34
C GLY A 247 -5.01 10.05 -2.74
N VAL A 248 -3.82 9.54 -2.44
CA VAL A 248 -2.64 10.31 -2.09
C VAL A 248 -1.38 9.48 -2.29
N HIS A 249 -0.35 10.05 -2.91
CA HIS A 249 0.97 9.44 -3.01
C HIS A 249 1.52 9.07 -1.63
N ASN A 250 2.17 7.93 -1.55
CA ASN A 250 2.76 7.43 -0.31
C ASN A 250 4.24 7.86 -0.21
N VAL A 251 4.45 9.21 -0.28
CA VAL A 251 5.75 9.90 -0.35
C VAL A 251 5.89 10.98 0.74
N SER A 252 5.37 10.72 1.94
CA SER A 252 5.62 11.60 3.09
C SER A 252 7.08 11.54 3.57
N SER A 253 7.79 10.45 3.26
CA SER A 253 9.25 10.37 3.31
C SER A 253 9.82 10.72 1.94
N ASN A 254 10.87 11.52 1.88
CA ASN A 254 11.59 11.80 0.64
C ASN A 254 12.68 10.76 0.32
N GLN A 255 13.38 10.92 -0.80
CA GLN A 255 14.43 10.01 -1.30
C GLN A 255 15.64 9.82 -0.34
N SER A 256 15.81 10.69 0.68
CA SER A 256 16.87 10.51 1.68
C SER A 256 16.57 9.40 2.69
N GLN A 257 15.31 8.94 2.79
CA GLN A 257 14.92 7.85 3.68
C GLN A 257 15.48 6.52 3.20
N ARG A 258 16.17 5.81 4.10
CA ARG A 258 16.83 4.52 3.82
C ARG A 258 16.37 3.39 4.75
N LEU A 259 15.51 3.70 5.73
CA LEU A 259 14.86 2.70 6.54
C LEU A 259 13.51 2.35 5.88
N ILE A 260 13.28 1.07 5.68
CA ILE A 260 12.01 0.56 5.14
C ILE A 260 10.85 1.04 6.01
N THR A 261 9.80 1.57 5.37
CA THR A 261 8.57 1.96 6.07
C THR A 261 7.37 1.84 5.12
N GLY A 262 6.19 1.55 5.68
CA GLY A 262 4.92 1.61 4.95
C GLY A 262 4.44 3.03 4.65
N ASP A 263 5.23 4.05 5.03
CA ASP A 263 4.94 5.47 4.88
C ASP A 263 3.55 5.85 5.42
N ASN A 264 2.89 6.87 4.89
CA ASN A 264 1.66 7.40 5.48
C ASN A 264 0.50 6.39 5.54
N LYS A 265 0.30 5.55 4.53
CA LYS A 265 -0.79 4.56 4.49
C LYS A 265 -0.52 3.35 5.38
N GLY A 266 0.69 2.79 5.30
CA GLY A 266 1.08 1.64 6.12
C GLY A 266 1.09 1.98 7.61
N VAL A 267 1.54 3.19 7.97
CA VAL A 267 1.52 3.68 9.35
C VAL A 267 0.08 3.95 9.83
N ALA A 268 -0.79 4.56 9.00
CA ALA A 268 -2.20 4.74 9.34
C ALA A 268 -2.90 3.40 9.61
N ALA A 269 -2.57 2.37 8.82
CA ALA A 269 -3.07 1.00 9.01
C ALA A 269 -2.63 0.43 10.36
N GLN A 270 -1.35 0.54 10.70
CA GLN A 270 -0.83 0.08 12.00
C GLN A 270 -1.48 0.80 13.19
N LEU A 271 -1.67 2.13 13.10
CA LEU A 271 -2.34 2.91 14.14
C LEU A 271 -3.78 2.40 14.35
N PHE A 272 -4.49 2.11 13.27
CA PHE A 272 -5.86 1.59 13.34
C PHE A 272 -5.91 0.18 13.90
N GLU A 273 -5.03 -0.71 13.45
CA GLU A 273 -4.88 -2.09 13.94
C GLU A 273 -4.57 -2.10 15.44
N LYS A 274 -3.63 -1.26 15.90
CA LYS A 274 -3.32 -1.06 17.33
C LYS A 274 -4.52 -0.57 18.14
N GLN A 275 -5.28 0.41 17.62
CA GLN A 275 -6.50 0.92 18.26
C GLN A 275 -7.55 -0.19 18.44
N LYS A 276 -7.56 -1.19 17.56
CA LYS A 276 -8.43 -2.37 17.63
C LYS A 276 -7.83 -3.53 18.44
N GLY A 277 -6.73 -3.30 19.14
CA GLY A 277 -6.09 -4.30 19.98
C GLY A 277 -5.27 -5.35 19.25
N ALA A 278 -4.95 -5.13 17.97
CA ALA A 278 -4.05 -6.00 17.23
C ALA A 278 -2.62 -5.86 17.76
N ASN A 279 -2.02 -6.97 18.14
CA ASN A 279 -0.67 -7.05 18.67
C ASN A 279 0.19 -7.98 17.83
N TRP A 280 1.49 -7.83 17.94
CA TRP A 280 2.44 -8.72 17.30
C TRP A 280 2.44 -10.14 17.92
N PRO A 281 2.55 -11.23 17.13
CA PRO A 281 2.40 -11.29 15.66
C PRO A 281 0.95 -11.12 15.22
N LEU A 282 0.72 -10.41 14.11
CA LEU A 282 -0.61 -9.96 13.62
C LEU A 282 -1.46 -11.10 12.99
N SER A 283 -1.52 -12.26 13.58
CA SER A 283 -2.28 -13.40 13.07
C SER A 283 -3.66 -13.51 13.74
N GLY A 284 -4.72 -13.64 12.94
CA GLY A 284 -6.10 -13.83 13.42
C GLY A 284 -6.73 -12.61 14.08
N GLN A 285 -6.19 -11.42 13.88
CA GLN A 285 -6.59 -10.17 14.51
C GLN A 285 -7.32 -9.25 13.53
N PHE A 286 -7.74 -8.07 14.00
CA PHE A 286 -8.33 -7.03 13.18
C PHE A 286 -7.34 -6.56 12.10
N VAL A 287 -7.82 -6.41 10.86
CA VAL A 287 -7.00 -5.97 9.71
C VAL A 287 -7.53 -4.65 9.17
N ALA A 288 -6.67 -3.64 9.04
CA ALA A 288 -7.03 -2.33 8.51
C ALA A 288 -6.24 -2.03 7.24
N ALA A 289 -6.91 -1.89 6.10
CA ALA A 289 -6.29 -1.46 4.85
C ALA A 289 -6.56 0.02 4.57
N PHE A 290 -5.48 0.76 4.31
CA PHE A 290 -5.50 2.14 3.78
C PHE A 290 -5.05 2.08 2.32
N ALA A 291 -5.97 1.72 1.45
CA ALA A 291 -5.71 1.53 0.03
C ALA A 291 -5.59 2.86 -0.72
N ASN A 292 -4.89 2.82 -1.85
CA ASN A 292 -4.82 3.96 -2.74
C ASN A 292 -6.00 3.99 -3.73
N SER A 293 -6.31 5.18 -4.23
CA SER A 293 -7.33 5.43 -5.22
C SER A 293 -6.69 6.12 -6.44
N GLU A 294 -7.17 7.29 -6.83
CA GLU A 294 -6.55 8.13 -7.86
C GLU A 294 -5.48 9.03 -7.23
N GLU A 295 -4.24 8.64 -7.30
CA GLU A 295 -3.12 9.34 -6.66
C GLU A 295 -2.19 10.06 -7.64
N GLY A 296 -2.36 9.88 -8.96
CA GLY A 296 -1.36 10.23 -9.98
C GLY A 296 -0.77 11.63 -9.86
N ASP A 297 -1.58 12.64 -9.57
CA ASP A 297 -1.14 14.02 -9.36
C ASP A 297 -1.35 14.54 -7.92
N VAL A 298 -1.49 13.62 -6.92
CA VAL A 298 -1.90 13.97 -5.56
C VAL A 298 -0.78 13.72 -4.55
N SER A 299 -0.24 14.80 -3.97
CA SER A 299 0.89 14.79 -3.03
C SER A 299 0.46 14.94 -1.56
N PRO A 300 1.12 14.27 -0.59
CA PRO A 300 0.97 14.53 0.84
C PRO A 300 1.74 15.78 1.32
N ASN A 301 2.54 16.42 0.46
CA ASN A 301 3.41 17.56 0.79
C ASN A 301 2.62 18.89 0.80
N VAL A 302 1.69 19.00 1.74
CA VAL A 302 0.70 20.09 1.81
C VAL A 302 1.29 21.46 2.21
N CYS A 303 2.55 21.52 2.64
CA CYS A 303 3.25 22.77 2.99
C CYS A 303 4.23 23.24 1.91
N GLY A 304 4.12 22.71 0.70
CA GLY A 304 4.97 23.05 -0.44
C GLY A 304 5.86 21.88 -0.87
N PRO A 305 6.65 22.07 -1.93
CA PRO A 305 7.48 21.02 -2.49
C PRO A 305 8.35 20.31 -1.44
N GLU A 306 8.31 18.97 -1.43
CA GLU A 306 9.00 18.09 -0.51
C GLU A 306 8.75 18.38 0.99
N ASN A 307 7.67 19.12 1.32
CA ASN A 307 7.39 19.59 2.67
C ASN A 307 6.02 19.15 3.19
N GLY A 308 6.00 18.12 4.01
CA GLY A 308 4.81 17.61 4.71
C GLY A 308 4.46 18.35 6.00
N CYS A 309 5.05 19.52 6.28
CA CYS A 309 4.83 20.40 7.45
C CYS A 309 5.53 20.01 8.77
N ALA A 310 6.23 18.90 8.87
CA ALA A 310 6.76 18.41 10.14
C ALA A 310 8.29 18.36 10.24
N GLY A 311 9.02 18.73 9.19
CA GLY A 311 10.47 18.97 9.20
C GLY A 311 11.39 17.75 9.23
N SER A 312 10.86 16.51 9.31
CA SER A 312 11.63 15.27 9.11
C SER A 312 10.77 14.20 8.47
N ASN A 313 11.39 13.21 7.81
CA ASN A 313 10.69 12.11 7.16
C ASN A 313 9.73 11.40 8.11
N GLU A 314 10.19 10.98 9.28
CA GLU A 314 9.36 10.26 10.24
C GLU A 314 8.21 11.11 10.79
N ALA A 315 8.46 12.39 11.02
CA ALA A 315 7.44 13.31 11.52
C ALA A 315 6.39 13.62 10.43
N ASN A 316 6.79 13.78 9.16
CA ASN A 316 5.89 13.93 8.02
C ASN A 316 5.02 12.69 7.82
N VAL A 317 5.61 11.49 7.88
CA VAL A 317 4.88 10.22 7.84
C VAL A 317 3.85 10.15 8.96
N ALA A 318 4.25 10.42 10.20
CA ALA A 318 3.35 10.38 11.35
C ALA A 318 2.21 11.40 11.21
N LEU A 319 2.48 12.62 10.74
CA LEU A 319 1.47 13.66 10.55
C LEU A 319 0.44 13.26 9.49
N SER A 320 0.88 12.83 8.31
CA SER A 320 0.00 12.41 7.21
C SER A 320 -0.79 11.15 7.58
N ALA A 321 -0.14 10.17 8.22
CA ALA A 321 -0.80 8.95 8.70
C ALA A 321 -1.89 9.25 9.73
N ASN A 322 -1.62 10.14 10.69
CA ASN A 322 -2.62 10.52 11.71
C ASN A 322 -3.84 11.23 11.11
N LYS A 323 -3.67 12.08 10.07
CA LYS A 323 -4.81 12.68 9.36
C LYS A 323 -5.71 11.60 8.76
N GLN A 324 -5.14 10.65 8.03
CA GLN A 324 -5.87 9.54 7.43
C GLN A 324 -6.50 8.62 8.50
N TYR A 325 -5.74 8.22 9.52
CA TYR A 325 -6.21 7.41 10.64
C TYR A 325 -7.41 8.03 11.37
N ASN A 326 -7.32 9.30 11.75
CA ASN A 326 -8.38 9.98 12.49
C ASN A 326 -9.67 10.08 11.68
N LYS A 327 -9.56 10.37 10.37
CA LYS A 327 -10.72 10.38 9.48
C LYS A 327 -11.34 9.00 9.33
N ALA A 328 -10.51 7.97 9.09
CA ALA A 328 -10.97 6.60 8.98
C ALA A 328 -11.64 6.11 10.29
N LEU A 329 -11.09 6.45 11.46
CA LEU A 329 -11.69 6.10 12.75
C LEU A 329 -13.06 6.77 12.95
N SER A 330 -13.19 8.03 12.56
CA SER A 330 -14.48 8.74 12.58
C SER A 330 -15.51 8.09 11.65
N LEU A 331 -15.12 7.76 10.41
CA LEU A 331 -15.99 7.08 9.45
C LEU A 331 -16.40 5.69 9.94
N TYR A 332 -15.44 4.94 10.49
CA TYR A 332 -15.66 3.59 11.00
C TYR A 332 -16.68 3.55 12.16
N ASN A 333 -16.52 4.46 13.11
CA ASN A 333 -17.42 4.54 14.28
C ASN A 333 -18.84 4.94 13.88
N ASN A 334 -19.02 5.64 12.76
CA ASN A 334 -20.31 6.11 12.25
C ASN A 334 -20.78 5.31 11.00
N ALA A 335 -20.16 4.17 10.69
CA ALA A 335 -20.56 3.32 9.56
C ALA A 335 -21.80 2.51 9.92
N THR A 336 -22.98 3.00 9.57
CA THR A 336 -24.28 2.38 9.85
C THR A 336 -24.99 1.88 8.59
N ASN A 337 -24.66 2.41 7.41
CA ASN A 337 -25.28 2.00 6.15
C ASN A 337 -24.78 0.62 5.75
N THR A 338 -25.65 -0.39 5.80
CA THR A 338 -25.33 -1.77 5.44
C THR A 338 -25.36 -1.92 3.92
N LEU A 339 -24.25 -2.42 3.37
CA LEU A 339 -24.14 -2.74 1.96
C LEU A 339 -24.93 -4.03 1.66
N SER A 340 -25.82 -4.00 0.68
CA SER A 340 -26.66 -5.13 0.26
C SER A 340 -26.62 -5.29 -1.26
N GLY A 341 -27.24 -6.33 -1.81
CA GLY A 341 -27.33 -6.56 -3.26
C GLY A 341 -26.40 -7.63 -3.81
N ALA A 342 -26.06 -7.57 -5.09
CA ALA A 342 -25.35 -8.62 -5.83
C ALA A 342 -23.84 -8.58 -5.56
N LEU A 343 -23.19 -9.73 -5.80
CA LEU A 343 -21.75 -9.84 -6.02
C LEU A 343 -21.55 -10.28 -7.46
N ASP A 344 -20.80 -9.51 -8.25
CA ASP A 344 -20.52 -9.84 -9.65
C ASP A 344 -19.14 -9.32 -10.05
N VAL A 345 -18.54 -9.87 -11.09
CA VAL A 345 -17.20 -9.51 -11.53
C VAL A 345 -17.11 -9.43 -13.04
N ARG A 346 -16.31 -8.49 -13.55
CA ARG A 346 -15.86 -8.47 -14.94
C ARG A 346 -14.37 -8.26 -14.98
N PHE A 347 -13.71 -9.02 -15.85
CA PHE A 347 -12.27 -9.00 -16.02
C PHE A 347 -11.91 -9.21 -17.47
N GLN A 348 -10.88 -8.47 -17.94
CA GLN A 348 -10.31 -8.67 -19.27
C GLN A 348 -8.86 -8.19 -19.32
N TYR A 349 -7.98 -8.97 -19.93
CA TYR A 349 -6.69 -8.48 -20.39
C TYR A 349 -6.86 -7.76 -21.72
N VAL A 350 -6.25 -6.58 -21.85
CA VAL A 350 -6.27 -5.79 -23.09
C VAL A 350 -4.85 -5.40 -23.47
N LYS A 351 -4.45 -5.73 -24.71
CA LYS A 351 -3.22 -5.22 -25.30
C LYS A 351 -3.49 -3.79 -25.76
N LEU A 352 -2.73 -2.81 -25.24
CA LEU A 352 -2.96 -1.39 -25.48
C LEU A 352 -2.36 -0.86 -26.78
N PRO A 353 -1.10 -1.17 -27.17
CA PRO A 353 -0.55 -0.72 -28.45
C PRO A 353 -1.43 -1.11 -29.62
N GLY A 354 -1.78 -0.14 -30.47
CA GLY A 354 -2.63 -0.33 -31.64
C GLY A 354 -4.13 -0.52 -31.34
N LEU A 355 -4.56 -0.46 -30.09
CA LEU A 355 -5.98 -0.55 -29.73
C LEU A 355 -6.78 0.55 -30.39
N ASN A 356 -7.86 0.17 -31.09
CA ASN A 356 -8.77 1.10 -31.77
C ASN A 356 -9.75 1.72 -30.78
N ILE A 357 -9.82 3.04 -30.72
CA ILE A 357 -10.68 3.80 -29.82
C ILE A 357 -11.74 4.52 -30.65
N SER A 358 -13.01 4.31 -30.27
CA SER A 358 -14.15 4.96 -30.93
C SER A 358 -14.07 6.48 -30.79
N GLY A 359 -14.51 7.19 -31.83
CA GLY A 359 -14.66 8.65 -31.83
C GLY A 359 -15.55 9.19 -30.71
N HIS A 360 -16.44 8.38 -30.16
CA HIS A 360 -17.24 8.73 -28.99
C HIS A 360 -16.36 9.08 -27.76
N TYR A 361 -15.25 8.36 -27.54
CA TYR A 361 -14.36 8.60 -26.39
C TYR A 361 -13.23 9.59 -26.69
N THR A 362 -12.79 9.67 -27.96
CA THR A 362 -11.70 10.57 -28.36
C THR A 362 -12.13 12.01 -28.64
N GLY A 363 -13.42 12.20 -28.99
CA GLY A 363 -13.96 13.49 -29.43
C GLY A 363 -13.51 13.93 -30.84
N ASN A 364 -12.63 13.17 -31.52
CA ASN A 364 -11.98 13.55 -32.78
C ASN A 364 -12.04 12.47 -33.87
N GLY A 365 -13.08 11.61 -33.87
CA GLY A 365 -13.12 10.44 -34.74
C GLY A 365 -12.30 9.28 -34.13
N ALA A 366 -12.33 8.12 -34.78
CA ALA A 366 -11.63 6.94 -34.29
C ALA A 366 -10.10 7.17 -34.28
N GLN A 367 -9.43 6.71 -33.23
CA GLN A 367 -7.99 6.81 -33.03
C GLN A 367 -7.42 5.47 -32.60
N SER A 368 -6.10 5.29 -32.75
CA SER A 368 -5.40 4.13 -32.23
C SER A 368 -4.40 4.54 -31.15
N LEU A 369 -4.24 3.71 -30.11
CA LEU A 369 -3.18 3.91 -29.13
C LEU A 369 -1.79 3.70 -29.74
N CYS A 370 -0.84 4.49 -29.26
CA CYS A 370 0.55 4.42 -29.69
C CYS A 370 1.28 3.20 -29.11
N GLU A 371 2.38 2.81 -29.73
CA GLU A 371 3.41 2.02 -29.05
C GLU A 371 3.88 2.78 -27.82
N GLY A 372 4.16 2.05 -26.74
CA GLY A 372 4.49 2.65 -25.45
C GLY A 372 5.85 3.38 -25.48
N ALA A 373 5.88 4.58 -24.91
CA ALA A 373 7.10 5.36 -24.74
C ALA A 373 7.07 6.26 -23.52
N ILE A 374 8.25 6.40 -22.90
CA ILE A 374 8.54 7.35 -21.83
C ILE A 374 9.04 8.65 -22.46
N GLY A 375 8.54 9.79 -22.01
CA GLY A 375 8.97 11.13 -22.44
C GLY A 375 10.17 11.66 -21.66
N PHE A 376 10.88 12.64 -22.24
CA PHE A 376 12.05 13.26 -21.61
C PHE A 376 11.74 13.92 -20.27
N SER A 377 10.57 14.55 -20.08
CA SER A 377 10.20 15.21 -18.83
C SER A 377 10.08 14.26 -17.63
N MET A 378 9.91 12.93 -17.87
CA MET A 378 9.98 11.95 -16.76
C MET A 378 11.36 11.95 -16.08
N THR A 379 12.44 12.31 -16.80
CA THR A 379 13.80 12.35 -16.24
C THR A 379 13.99 13.48 -15.23
N ALA A 380 13.09 14.47 -15.20
CA ALA A 380 13.08 15.54 -14.20
C ALA A 380 12.60 15.06 -12.82
N GLY A 381 11.89 13.94 -12.76
CA GLY A 381 11.10 13.52 -11.59
C GLY A 381 9.82 14.36 -11.46
N ALA A 382 8.93 13.98 -10.59
CA ALA A 382 7.82 14.84 -10.16
C ALA A 382 8.41 15.95 -9.29
N THR A 383 8.63 17.14 -9.87
CA THR A 383 9.44 18.20 -9.25
C THR A 383 8.89 18.70 -7.92
N TYR A 384 7.61 18.50 -7.68
CA TYR A 384 6.98 18.84 -6.42
C TYR A 384 7.33 17.86 -5.27
N ASP A 385 7.53 16.57 -5.56
CA ASP A 385 7.72 15.52 -4.56
C ASP A 385 9.16 14.98 -4.49
N GLY A 386 9.98 15.23 -5.53
CA GLY A 386 11.34 14.77 -5.59
C GLY A 386 11.97 15.05 -6.96
N PRO A 387 12.52 16.26 -7.18
CA PRO A 387 13.22 16.58 -8.42
C PRO A 387 14.46 15.70 -8.57
N SER A 388 14.79 15.34 -9.82
CA SER A 388 15.98 14.53 -10.12
C SER A 388 17.30 15.22 -9.79
N GLY A 389 17.28 16.55 -9.62
CA GLY A 389 18.48 17.37 -9.40
C GLY A 389 19.45 17.43 -10.56
N GLN A 390 19.10 16.87 -11.72
CA GLN A 390 19.94 16.88 -12.92
C GLN A 390 19.86 18.23 -13.65
N SER A 391 21.01 18.80 -13.99
CA SER A 391 21.07 20.08 -14.72
C SER A 391 20.51 19.95 -16.14
N GLY A 392 19.70 20.91 -16.55
CA GLY A 392 19.12 20.97 -17.91
C GLY A 392 17.93 20.03 -18.13
N VAL A 393 17.39 19.42 -17.05
CA VAL A 393 16.22 18.55 -17.07
C VAL A 393 15.08 19.24 -16.33
N PHE A 394 13.89 19.35 -16.94
CA PHE A 394 12.71 20.00 -16.35
C PHE A 394 11.41 19.40 -16.88
N GLU A 395 10.33 19.61 -16.19
CA GLU A 395 8.99 19.26 -16.67
C GLU A 395 8.53 20.21 -17.78
N GLY A 396 7.84 19.70 -18.79
CA GLY A 396 7.39 20.51 -19.94
C GLY A 396 8.32 20.48 -21.15
N MET A 397 9.23 19.52 -21.22
CA MET A 397 9.99 19.25 -22.44
C MET A 397 9.07 18.61 -23.49
N THR A 398 8.81 19.31 -24.59
CA THR A 398 7.97 18.88 -25.72
C THR A 398 8.77 18.82 -27.00
N GLN A 399 8.21 18.20 -28.07
CA GLN A 399 8.79 18.25 -29.41
C GLN A 399 8.82 19.68 -29.94
N ASP A 400 7.85 20.53 -29.57
CA ASP A 400 7.72 21.91 -30.09
C ASP A 400 8.77 22.85 -29.52
N ASN A 401 9.29 22.58 -28.31
CA ASN A 401 10.32 23.41 -27.68
C ASN A 401 11.73 22.76 -27.68
N GLU A 402 11.90 21.58 -28.34
CA GLU A 402 13.21 21.00 -28.62
C GLU A 402 14.02 21.92 -29.55
N GLY A 403 15.28 22.19 -29.25
CA GLY A 403 16.15 23.09 -29.97
C GLY A 403 16.03 24.58 -29.60
N THR A 404 15.02 24.96 -28.79
CA THR A 404 14.83 26.32 -28.28
C THR A 404 14.99 26.42 -26.77
N SER A 405 14.27 25.57 -26.02
CA SER A 405 14.30 25.55 -24.56
C SER A 405 15.15 24.43 -24.00
N TRP A 406 15.37 23.37 -24.75
CA TRP A 406 16.17 22.21 -24.38
C TRP A 406 16.76 21.51 -25.61
N ASP A 407 17.79 20.70 -25.41
CA ASP A 407 18.43 19.90 -26.43
C ASP A 407 18.54 18.44 -25.98
N ARG A 408 18.14 17.54 -26.87
CA ARG A 408 18.08 16.09 -26.61
C ARG A 408 19.42 15.50 -26.20
N SER A 409 20.50 15.88 -26.92
CA SER A 409 21.84 15.36 -26.65
C SER A 409 22.38 15.85 -25.31
N THR A 410 22.05 17.07 -24.93
CA THR A 410 22.40 17.67 -23.63
C THR A 410 21.73 16.94 -22.50
N VAL A 411 20.40 16.67 -22.61
CA VAL A 411 19.66 15.91 -21.60
C VAL A 411 20.18 14.48 -21.51
N ILE A 412 20.36 13.78 -22.64
CA ILE A 412 20.95 12.42 -22.64
C ILE A 412 22.34 12.44 -22.01
N GLY A 413 23.13 13.47 -22.24
CA GLY A 413 24.45 13.65 -21.61
C GLY A 413 24.35 13.85 -20.10
N ALA A 414 23.40 14.66 -19.63
CA ALA A 414 23.22 14.95 -18.22
C ALA A 414 22.68 13.74 -17.42
N VAL A 415 21.68 13.05 -17.97
CA VAL A 415 21.13 11.82 -17.34
C VAL A 415 21.99 10.59 -17.65
N GLY A 416 22.89 10.68 -18.66
CA GLY A 416 23.71 9.58 -19.17
C GLY A 416 24.66 8.98 -18.14
N GLY A 417 25.00 9.69 -17.06
CA GLY A 417 25.73 9.14 -15.92
C GLY A 417 24.95 8.05 -15.19
N ALA A 418 23.68 8.29 -14.88
CA ALA A 418 22.77 7.30 -14.32
C ALA A 418 22.35 6.26 -15.39
N PHE A 419 22.15 6.68 -16.63
CA PHE A 419 21.76 5.83 -17.75
C PHE A 419 22.94 5.26 -18.55
N LYS A 420 24.19 5.73 -18.38
CA LYS A 420 25.38 5.02 -18.87
C LYS A 420 25.53 3.67 -18.22
N PHE A 421 25.21 3.61 -16.96
CA PHE A 421 25.02 2.34 -16.26
C PHE A 421 23.93 1.51 -16.95
N ILE A 422 22.81 2.11 -17.40
CA ILE A 422 21.75 1.45 -18.16
C ILE A 422 22.24 1.07 -19.56
N ASN A 423 23.04 1.89 -20.25
CA ASN A 423 23.62 1.54 -21.54
C ASN A 423 24.69 0.43 -21.45
N ASP A 424 25.54 0.44 -20.42
CA ASP A 424 26.51 -0.61 -20.16
C ASP A 424 25.80 -1.90 -19.72
N PHE A 425 24.73 -1.76 -18.94
CA PHE A 425 23.84 -2.81 -18.49
C PHE A 425 22.87 -3.26 -19.59
N ALA A 426 22.39 -2.36 -20.46
CA ALA A 426 21.61 -2.65 -21.65
C ALA A 426 22.38 -3.51 -22.66
N GLY A 427 23.66 -3.22 -22.89
CA GLY A 427 24.52 -4.09 -23.69
C GLY A 427 24.67 -5.48 -23.09
N LEU A 428 24.74 -5.58 -21.76
CA LEU A 428 24.76 -6.85 -21.01
C LEU A 428 23.41 -7.58 -21.05
N LEU A 429 22.30 -6.82 -21.15
CA LEU A 429 20.93 -7.33 -21.27
C LEU A 429 20.52 -7.65 -22.72
N GLY A 430 21.36 -7.32 -23.71
CA GLY A 430 21.08 -7.55 -25.13
C GLY A 430 20.21 -6.47 -25.79
N PHE A 431 20.19 -5.24 -25.24
CA PHE A 431 19.48 -4.10 -25.83
C PHE A 431 20.25 -3.51 -27.01
N ASP A 432 19.52 -2.96 -27.98
CA ASP A 432 20.10 -2.08 -28.98
C ASP A 432 20.57 -0.77 -28.30
N LYS A 433 21.84 -0.39 -28.46
CA LYS A 433 22.41 0.83 -27.87
C LYS A 433 21.82 2.14 -28.40
N ASN A 434 20.98 2.08 -29.43
CA ASN A 434 20.39 3.23 -30.13
C ASN A 434 18.94 3.55 -29.72
N VAL A 435 18.40 2.96 -28.65
CA VAL A 435 17.00 3.20 -28.26
C VAL A 435 16.79 4.49 -27.47
N LEU A 436 17.83 5.01 -26.79
CA LEU A 436 17.77 6.28 -26.05
C LEU A 436 17.54 7.46 -27.00
N GLY A 437 16.44 8.19 -26.78
CA GLY A 437 16.10 9.37 -27.58
C GLY A 437 15.70 9.07 -29.02
N SER A 438 15.30 7.82 -29.33
CA SER A 438 14.81 7.45 -30.66
C SER A 438 13.52 8.19 -31.01
N LYS A 439 13.47 8.76 -32.23
CA LYS A 439 12.28 9.47 -32.74
C LYS A 439 11.21 8.57 -33.35
N THR A 440 11.39 7.24 -33.29
CA THR A 440 10.54 6.27 -34.01
C THR A 440 9.05 6.39 -33.64
N HIS A 441 8.70 6.73 -32.40
CA HIS A 441 7.33 6.80 -31.92
C HIS A 441 6.77 8.23 -31.85
N GLU A 442 7.56 9.27 -32.15
CA GLU A 442 7.21 10.67 -31.87
C GLU A 442 5.99 11.18 -32.63
N VAL A 443 5.73 10.70 -33.85
CA VAL A 443 4.56 11.12 -34.61
C VAL A 443 3.26 10.74 -33.88
N CYS A 444 3.18 9.52 -33.36
CA CYS A 444 2.02 9.07 -32.60
C CYS A 444 1.98 9.68 -31.20
N GLN A 445 3.16 9.80 -30.55
CA GLN A 445 3.31 10.30 -29.19
C GLN A 445 3.30 11.84 -29.08
N TYR A 446 3.09 12.58 -30.20
CA TYR A 446 3.10 14.04 -30.18
C TYR A 446 2.14 14.60 -29.09
N PRO A 447 2.56 15.64 -28.33
CA PRO A 447 3.81 16.42 -28.39
C PRO A 447 4.97 15.84 -27.54
N LYS A 448 4.85 14.59 -27.05
CA LYS A 448 5.87 13.91 -26.24
C LYS A 448 7.13 13.63 -27.05
N PRO A 449 8.30 14.19 -26.69
CA PRO A 449 9.59 13.73 -27.20
C PRO A 449 9.96 12.40 -26.53
N THR A 450 10.24 11.37 -27.31
CA THR A 450 10.48 10.03 -26.78
C THR A 450 11.89 9.91 -26.20
N PHE A 451 11.97 9.60 -24.89
CA PHE A 451 13.22 9.26 -24.21
C PHE A 451 13.55 7.78 -24.34
N LEU A 452 12.60 6.90 -24.02
CA LEU A 452 12.73 5.45 -24.12
C LEU A 452 11.44 4.81 -24.62
N PRO A 453 11.49 3.92 -25.64
CA PRO A 453 10.36 3.04 -25.95
C PRO A 453 10.18 2.00 -24.85
N THR A 454 8.95 1.56 -24.60
CA THR A 454 8.68 0.52 -23.57
C THR A 454 9.09 -0.88 -24.02
N GLN A 455 9.22 -1.10 -25.31
CA GLN A 455 9.73 -2.34 -25.90
C GLN A 455 11.16 -2.09 -26.41
N LEU A 456 12.13 -2.80 -25.85
CA LEU A 456 13.56 -2.61 -26.15
C LEU A 456 14.12 -3.65 -27.13
N GLY A 457 13.25 -4.34 -27.89
CA GLY A 457 13.63 -5.41 -28.84
C GLY A 457 13.12 -6.78 -28.41
N ALA A 458 13.48 -7.84 -29.16
CA ALA A 458 12.98 -9.19 -28.92
C ALA A 458 13.44 -9.76 -27.57
N GLY A 459 12.60 -9.64 -26.55
CA GLY A 459 12.80 -10.29 -25.26
C GLY A 459 13.11 -9.37 -24.09
N ALA A 460 12.94 -8.04 -24.23
CA ALA A 460 13.09 -7.12 -23.12
C ALA A 460 12.02 -6.01 -23.15
N HIS A 461 11.27 -5.89 -22.08
CA HIS A 461 10.22 -4.89 -21.92
C HIS A 461 10.49 -4.06 -20.67
N LEU A 462 10.40 -2.73 -20.79
CA LEU A 462 10.42 -1.83 -19.64
C LEU A 462 9.12 -1.95 -18.84
N TYR A 463 8.00 -2.03 -19.56
CA TYR A 463 6.66 -2.18 -19.01
C TYR A 463 5.88 -3.26 -19.77
N THR A 464 4.85 -3.80 -19.14
CA THR A 464 3.87 -4.64 -19.85
C THR A 464 3.01 -3.78 -20.78
N ASP A 465 2.67 -4.31 -21.95
CA ASP A 465 1.74 -3.71 -22.92
C ASP A 465 0.32 -4.28 -22.85
N THR A 466 0.17 -5.37 -22.11
CA THR A 466 -1.09 -6.10 -21.93
C THR A 466 -1.54 -5.98 -20.47
N LEU A 467 -2.55 -5.15 -20.24
CA LEU A 467 -2.99 -4.77 -18.90
C LEU A 467 -4.27 -5.46 -18.48
N PRO A 468 -4.43 -5.81 -17.18
CA PRO A 468 -5.64 -6.38 -16.59
C PRO A 468 -6.63 -5.28 -16.19
N PHE A 469 -7.81 -5.28 -16.78
CA PHE A 469 -8.92 -4.40 -16.42
C PHE A 469 -9.95 -5.20 -15.62
N GLN A 470 -10.30 -4.70 -14.43
CA GLN A 470 -11.13 -5.46 -13.50
C GLN A 470 -12.18 -4.57 -12.82
N LEU A 471 -13.41 -5.09 -12.69
CA LEU A 471 -14.52 -4.42 -12.04
C LEU A 471 -15.26 -5.43 -11.15
N PHE A 472 -15.41 -5.13 -9.87
CA PHE A 472 -16.25 -5.86 -8.92
C PHE A 472 -17.50 -5.06 -8.59
N GLN A 473 -18.66 -5.68 -8.67
CA GLN A 473 -19.85 -5.21 -7.96
C GLN A 473 -19.92 -5.86 -6.60
N ILE A 474 -20.02 -5.07 -5.54
CA ILE A 474 -20.22 -5.51 -4.17
C ILE A 474 -21.44 -4.74 -3.61
N GLY A 475 -22.63 -5.30 -3.78
CA GLY A 475 -23.89 -4.61 -3.48
C GLY A 475 -24.09 -3.38 -4.40
N GLU A 476 -24.36 -2.25 -3.77
CA GLU A 476 -24.55 -0.94 -4.44
C GLU A 476 -23.21 -0.22 -4.74
N MET A 477 -22.08 -0.91 -4.59
CA MET A 477 -20.75 -0.38 -4.82
C MET A 477 -20.06 -1.09 -5.99
N ALA A 478 -19.33 -0.32 -6.82
CA ALA A 478 -18.36 -0.84 -7.77
C ALA A 478 -16.95 -0.53 -7.29
N LEU A 479 -16.08 -1.56 -7.25
CA LEU A 479 -14.64 -1.44 -7.05
C LEU A 479 -13.94 -1.72 -8.38
N VAL A 480 -13.17 -0.75 -8.86
CA VAL A 480 -12.56 -0.73 -10.19
C VAL A 480 -11.04 -0.76 -10.04
N GLY A 481 -10.42 -1.84 -10.48
CA GLY A 481 -8.97 -2.00 -10.44
C GLY A 481 -8.30 -1.27 -11.61
N ILE A 482 -7.53 -0.24 -11.30
CA ILE A 482 -6.80 0.59 -12.26
C ILE A 482 -5.34 0.13 -12.34
N PRO A 483 -4.88 -0.41 -13.49
CA PRO A 483 -3.50 -0.85 -13.64
C PRO A 483 -2.55 0.33 -13.96
N GLY A 484 -2.40 1.27 -13.04
CA GLY A 484 -1.59 2.48 -13.18
C GLY A 484 -2.03 3.58 -12.25
N GLU A 485 -1.55 4.81 -12.51
CA GLU A 485 -1.76 6.01 -11.71
C GLU A 485 -2.60 7.03 -12.49
N MET A 486 -3.86 7.20 -12.09
CA MET A 486 -4.75 8.19 -12.73
C MET A 486 -4.58 9.57 -12.08
N THR A 487 -4.53 10.61 -12.92
CA THR A 487 -4.68 11.99 -12.43
C THR A 487 -6.09 12.25 -11.94
N THR A 488 -6.24 13.27 -11.11
CA THR A 488 -7.53 13.66 -10.52
C THR A 488 -8.61 13.87 -11.57
N MET A 489 -8.31 14.62 -12.66
CA MET A 489 -9.30 14.89 -13.71
C MET A 489 -9.59 13.66 -14.58
N ALA A 490 -8.58 12.84 -14.86
CA ALA A 490 -8.78 11.57 -15.57
C ALA A 490 -9.74 10.65 -14.79
N ALA A 491 -9.55 10.55 -13.49
CA ALA A 491 -10.40 9.75 -12.61
C ALA A 491 -11.84 10.29 -12.51
N ARG A 492 -12.02 11.60 -12.43
CA ARG A 492 -13.35 12.24 -12.41
C ARG A 492 -14.16 11.91 -13.65
N ARG A 493 -13.55 12.02 -14.85
CA ARG A 493 -14.19 11.69 -16.12
C ARG A 493 -14.56 10.21 -16.21
N LEU A 494 -13.66 9.29 -15.86
CA LEU A 494 -13.97 7.85 -15.85
C LEU A 494 -15.05 7.51 -14.82
N ARG A 495 -15.00 8.10 -13.62
CA ARG A 495 -16.02 7.87 -12.56
C ARG A 495 -17.40 8.29 -13.02
N SER A 496 -17.52 9.46 -13.68
CA SER A 496 -18.78 9.95 -14.26
C SER A 496 -19.36 8.97 -15.27
N ASP A 497 -18.53 8.43 -16.18
CA ASP A 497 -18.98 7.44 -17.16
C ASP A 497 -19.48 6.16 -16.47
N LEU A 498 -18.73 5.64 -15.51
CA LEU A 498 -19.09 4.42 -14.82
C LEU A 498 -20.32 4.55 -13.93
N GLN A 499 -20.51 5.71 -13.27
CA GLN A 499 -21.73 5.98 -12.51
C GLN A 499 -22.98 5.93 -13.40
N LYS A 500 -22.89 6.50 -14.60
CA LYS A 500 -23.99 6.46 -15.58
C LYS A 500 -24.23 5.04 -16.11
N ALA A 501 -23.15 4.34 -16.48
CA ALA A 501 -23.24 3.01 -17.06
C ALA A 501 -23.77 1.96 -16.06
N LEU A 502 -23.39 2.07 -14.79
CA LEU A 502 -23.71 1.10 -13.73
C LEU A 502 -25.02 1.40 -12.97
N ALA A 503 -25.64 2.58 -13.20
CA ALA A 503 -26.90 2.97 -12.55
C ALA A 503 -28.03 1.92 -12.70
N PRO A 504 -28.21 1.23 -13.86
CA PRO A 504 -29.24 0.17 -13.99
C PRO A 504 -29.07 -1.01 -13.04
N ARG A 505 -27.88 -1.24 -12.49
CA ARG A 505 -27.57 -2.28 -11.50
C ARG A 505 -27.77 -1.80 -10.05
N GLY A 506 -28.25 -0.58 -9.84
CA GLY A 506 -28.41 0.03 -8.52
C GLY A 506 -27.07 0.42 -7.87
N ILE A 507 -25.98 0.49 -8.65
CA ILE A 507 -24.68 0.90 -8.15
C ILE A 507 -24.66 2.43 -8.02
N THR A 508 -24.46 2.92 -6.80
CA THR A 508 -24.43 4.35 -6.46
C THR A 508 -23.04 4.86 -6.15
N THR A 509 -22.11 3.97 -5.80
CA THR A 509 -20.75 4.32 -5.39
C THR A 509 -19.73 3.63 -6.30
N VAL A 510 -18.86 4.41 -6.94
CA VAL A 510 -17.75 3.92 -7.77
C VAL A 510 -16.43 4.31 -7.10
N ILE A 511 -15.64 3.30 -6.73
CA ILE A 511 -14.35 3.43 -6.06
C ILE A 511 -13.26 2.91 -7.00
N PHE A 512 -12.16 3.64 -7.11
CA PHE A 512 -10.96 3.15 -7.78
C PHE A 512 -10.01 2.50 -6.76
N ALA A 513 -9.40 1.40 -7.16
CA ALA A 513 -8.23 0.83 -6.53
C ALA A 513 -7.05 1.06 -7.49
N GLY A 514 -6.19 2.01 -7.16
CA GLY A 514 -5.02 2.35 -7.97
C GLY A 514 -3.95 1.25 -7.94
N LEU A 515 -3.05 1.26 -8.94
CA LEU A 515 -1.88 0.37 -9.00
C LEU A 515 -2.27 -1.13 -8.92
N ALA A 516 -3.37 -1.49 -9.61
CA ALA A 516 -4.00 -2.80 -9.44
C ALA A 516 -3.55 -3.81 -10.51
N ASN A 517 -3.13 -5.00 -10.05
CA ASN A 517 -2.83 -6.21 -10.82
C ASN A 517 -1.67 -6.11 -11.84
N ALA A 518 -1.31 -4.91 -12.30
CA ALA A 518 -0.14 -4.59 -13.12
C ALA A 518 0.16 -3.10 -13.04
N TYR A 519 1.31 -2.69 -13.59
CA TYR A 519 1.70 -1.28 -13.62
C TYR A 519 1.92 -0.81 -15.06
N GLY A 520 1.05 0.06 -15.52
CA GLY A 520 1.02 0.62 -16.88
C GLY A 520 1.40 2.11 -16.97
N GLY A 521 2.10 2.65 -15.96
CA GLY A 521 2.44 4.08 -15.88
C GLY A 521 1.24 4.95 -15.52
N TYR A 522 1.27 6.21 -15.96
CA TYR A 522 0.24 7.21 -15.65
C TYR A 522 -0.89 7.21 -16.67
N ILE A 523 -2.04 7.73 -16.24
CA ILE A 523 -3.19 7.98 -17.11
C ILE A 523 -3.63 9.43 -16.88
N THR A 524 -3.27 10.30 -17.80
CA THR A 524 -3.64 11.72 -17.83
C THR A 524 -4.83 11.95 -18.76
N THR A 525 -5.49 13.11 -18.63
CA THR A 525 -6.38 13.60 -19.69
C THR A 525 -5.58 13.96 -20.94
N LYS A 526 -6.29 14.13 -22.08
CA LYS A 526 -5.65 14.61 -23.31
C LYS A 526 -5.06 16.00 -23.13
N GLU A 527 -5.71 16.84 -22.38
CA GLU A 527 -5.32 18.22 -22.11
C GLU A 527 -4.05 18.26 -21.24
N GLU A 528 -3.99 17.50 -20.16
CA GLU A 528 -2.81 17.36 -19.30
C GLU A 528 -1.61 16.81 -20.07
N TYR A 529 -1.85 15.88 -20.99
CA TYR A 529 -0.79 15.29 -21.84
C TYR A 529 -0.10 16.33 -22.72
N GLN A 530 -0.80 17.41 -23.15
CA GLN A 530 -0.23 18.38 -24.11
C GLN A 530 0.98 19.14 -23.55
N ILE A 531 1.02 19.37 -22.25
CA ILE A 531 2.13 20.15 -21.66
C ILE A 531 3.32 19.31 -21.22
N GLN A 532 3.22 17.98 -21.31
CA GLN A 532 4.31 17.05 -21.06
C GLN A 532 5.02 17.27 -19.71
N TYR A 533 4.26 17.46 -18.61
CA TYR A 533 4.81 17.36 -17.27
C TYR A 533 5.06 15.90 -16.91
N TYR A 534 5.46 15.60 -15.69
CA TYR A 534 5.88 14.25 -15.27
C TYR A 534 4.86 13.18 -15.61
N GLU A 535 3.58 13.38 -15.25
CA GLU A 535 2.49 12.44 -15.48
C GLU A 535 2.21 12.26 -16.99
N GLY A 536 2.22 13.35 -17.77
CA GLY A 536 2.07 13.32 -19.22
C GLY A 536 3.22 12.58 -19.91
N ALA A 537 4.46 12.84 -19.48
CA ALA A 537 5.64 12.15 -19.98
C ALA A 537 5.64 10.65 -19.66
N HIS A 538 5.01 10.25 -18.55
CA HIS A 538 4.89 8.85 -18.14
C HIS A 538 3.54 8.22 -18.54
N THR A 539 2.67 8.90 -19.26
CA THR A 539 1.46 8.33 -19.90
C THR A 539 1.89 7.58 -21.15
N LEU A 540 2.12 6.26 -21.03
CA LEU A 540 2.93 5.47 -21.96
C LEU A 540 2.38 5.41 -23.38
N PHE A 541 1.06 5.27 -23.54
CA PHE A 541 0.41 4.94 -24.83
C PHE A 541 -0.17 6.14 -25.58
N GLY A 542 0.30 7.36 -25.24
CA GLY A 542 -0.06 8.59 -25.93
C GLY A 542 -1.30 9.29 -25.36
N GLN A 543 -1.67 10.40 -25.99
CA GLN A 543 -2.71 11.34 -25.51
C GLN A 543 -4.12 10.76 -25.38
N TYR A 544 -4.40 9.62 -26.00
CA TYR A 544 -5.71 8.95 -25.95
C TYR A 544 -5.77 7.82 -24.92
N SER A 545 -4.79 7.70 -24.01
CA SER A 545 -4.78 6.65 -22.98
C SER A 545 -6.04 6.67 -22.12
N LEU A 546 -6.47 7.84 -21.62
CA LEU A 546 -7.72 7.92 -20.86
C LEU A 546 -8.95 7.50 -21.71
N ALA A 547 -9.00 7.90 -22.97
CA ALA A 547 -10.11 7.53 -23.85
C ALA A 547 -10.21 5.99 -24.02
N ALA A 548 -9.07 5.31 -24.10
CA ALA A 548 -9.02 3.84 -24.11
C ALA A 548 -9.52 3.24 -22.78
N TYR A 549 -9.07 3.76 -21.63
CA TYR A 549 -9.56 3.30 -20.33
C TYR A 549 -11.07 3.50 -20.18
N ARG A 550 -11.60 4.66 -20.58
CA ARG A 550 -13.05 4.93 -20.59
C ARG A 550 -13.80 3.95 -21.47
N GLN A 551 -13.32 3.65 -22.68
CA GLN A 551 -13.91 2.66 -23.58
C GLN A 551 -13.93 1.26 -23.00
N ILE A 552 -12.78 0.80 -22.45
CA ILE A 552 -12.64 -0.55 -21.89
C ILE A 552 -13.54 -0.72 -20.66
N PHE A 553 -13.47 0.20 -19.70
CA PHE A 553 -14.29 0.10 -18.49
C PHE A 553 -15.79 0.27 -18.76
N SER A 554 -16.18 1.11 -19.74
CA SER A 554 -17.58 1.16 -20.19
C SER A 554 -18.02 -0.19 -20.80
N GLY A 555 -17.13 -0.87 -21.51
CA GLY A 555 -17.38 -2.22 -22.00
C GLY A 555 -17.61 -3.22 -20.87
N LEU A 556 -16.74 -3.21 -19.83
CA LEU A 556 -16.91 -4.06 -18.66
C LEU A 556 -18.21 -3.74 -17.90
N ALA A 557 -18.53 -2.44 -17.73
CA ALA A 557 -19.75 -2.00 -17.07
C ALA A 557 -21.00 -2.45 -17.81
N ASN A 558 -21.05 -2.29 -19.14
CA ASN A 558 -22.15 -2.75 -19.98
C ASN A 558 -22.33 -4.27 -19.91
N ALA A 559 -21.22 -5.04 -20.01
CA ALA A 559 -21.25 -6.48 -19.85
C ALA A 559 -21.77 -6.91 -18.46
N LEU A 560 -21.44 -6.17 -17.40
CA LEU A 560 -21.96 -6.42 -16.07
C LEU A 560 -23.47 -6.14 -16.01
N VAL A 561 -23.92 -5.01 -16.57
CA VAL A 561 -25.34 -4.62 -16.62
C VAL A 561 -26.18 -5.65 -17.39
N ASN A 562 -25.70 -6.08 -18.54
CA ASN A 562 -26.40 -7.04 -19.41
C ASN A 562 -26.32 -8.50 -18.89
N GLY A 563 -25.37 -8.80 -18.01
CA GLY A 563 -25.07 -10.18 -17.60
C GLY A 563 -24.23 -10.94 -18.62
N ASP A 564 -23.55 -10.24 -19.53
CA ASP A 564 -22.74 -10.84 -20.57
C ASP A 564 -21.44 -11.43 -20.01
N ALA A 565 -21.04 -12.60 -20.51
CA ALA A 565 -19.69 -13.13 -20.30
C ALA A 565 -18.69 -12.39 -21.19
N LEU A 566 -17.49 -12.18 -20.68
CA LEU A 566 -16.38 -11.60 -21.45
C LEU A 566 -15.30 -12.63 -21.69
N ASP A 567 -14.68 -12.56 -22.87
CA ASP A 567 -13.42 -13.23 -23.13
C ASP A 567 -12.32 -12.62 -22.23
N SER A 568 -11.47 -13.48 -21.67
CA SER A 568 -10.35 -13.05 -20.82
C SER A 568 -9.32 -12.17 -21.54
N GLY A 569 -9.38 -12.09 -22.87
CA GLY A 569 -8.42 -11.37 -23.71
C GLY A 569 -7.06 -12.07 -23.85
N PRO A 570 -6.08 -11.42 -24.46
CA PRO A 570 -4.75 -11.97 -24.67
C PRO A 570 -4.00 -12.14 -23.35
N SER A 571 -3.42 -13.31 -23.12
CA SER A 571 -2.58 -13.51 -21.92
C SER A 571 -1.34 -12.61 -21.98
N PRO A 572 -0.99 -11.91 -20.89
CA PRO A 572 0.25 -11.16 -20.82
C PRO A 572 1.46 -12.11 -20.85
N LEU A 573 2.59 -11.62 -21.36
CA LEU A 573 3.81 -12.42 -21.48
C LEU A 573 4.34 -12.81 -20.09
N ASP A 574 4.80 -14.03 -19.96
CA ASP A 574 5.46 -14.51 -18.74
C ASP A 574 6.98 -14.41 -18.88
N TRP A 575 7.57 -13.46 -18.16
CA TRP A 575 9.01 -13.22 -18.15
C TRP A 575 9.73 -13.88 -16.96
N SER A 576 9.08 -14.71 -16.16
CA SER A 576 9.65 -15.29 -14.93
C SER A 576 10.95 -16.07 -15.17
N ASN A 577 11.12 -16.68 -16.33
CA ASN A 577 12.30 -17.45 -16.69
C ASN A 577 13.39 -16.63 -17.42
N LYS A 578 13.22 -15.31 -17.57
CA LYS A 578 14.17 -14.40 -18.23
C LYS A 578 14.88 -13.49 -17.24
N GLN A 579 14.60 -13.63 -15.94
CA GLN A 579 15.14 -12.75 -14.92
C GLN A 579 16.64 -12.95 -14.73
N LYS A 580 17.35 -11.84 -14.50
CA LYS A 580 18.80 -11.84 -14.23
C LYS A 580 19.04 -11.17 -12.90
N VAL A 581 19.82 -11.85 -12.05
CA VAL A 581 20.27 -11.35 -10.75
C VAL A 581 21.66 -10.78 -10.90
N TYR A 582 21.82 -9.49 -10.63
CA TYR A 582 23.13 -8.81 -10.72
C TYR A 582 23.67 -8.43 -9.35
N ALA A 583 22.76 -8.27 -8.37
CA ALA A 583 23.16 -7.94 -7.01
C ALA A 583 23.84 -9.14 -6.35
N ILE A 584 25.06 -8.96 -5.90
CA ILE A 584 25.80 -9.98 -5.15
C ILE A 584 25.10 -10.17 -3.80
N GLY A 585 24.72 -11.41 -3.47
CA GLY A 585 24.24 -11.78 -2.14
C GLY A 585 25.32 -11.72 -1.08
N VAL A 586 24.94 -12.01 0.17
CA VAL A 586 25.92 -12.07 1.29
C VAL A 586 26.91 -13.19 1.04
N VAL A 587 28.19 -12.85 0.89
CA VAL A 587 29.28 -13.83 0.70
C VAL A 587 29.54 -14.51 2.04
N TYR A 588 29.85 -13.73 3.07
CA TYR A 588 30.02 -14.17 4.46
C TYR A 588 29.90 -12.99 5.43
N ASP A 589 29.72 -13.26 6.70
CA ASP A 589 29.82 -12.31 7.80
C ASP A 589 31.04 -12.66 8.67
N ASP A 590 31.65 -11.62 9.22
CA ASP A 590 32.82 -11.74 10.08
C ASP A 590 32.66 -10.97 11.40
N LYS A 591 33.52 -11.27 12.33
CA LYS A 591 33.68 -10.63 13.63
C LYS A 591 35.13 -10.70 14.06
N ARG A 592 35.58 -9.78 14.90
CA ARG A 592 36.92 -9.87 15.48
C ARG A 592 37.09 -11.10 16.37
N LEU A 593 38.32 -11.58 16.58
CA LEU A 593 38.62 -12.79 17.34
C LEU A 593 38.03 -12.81 18.76
N TRP A 594 37.95 -11.64 19.40
CA TRP A 594 37.42 -11.49 20.76
C TRP A 594 35.93 -11.14 20.82
N GLU A 595 35.25 -11.03 19.69
CA GLU A 595 33.84 -10.69 19.61
C GLU A 595 32.96 -11.90 19.39
N SER A 596 31.69 -11.74 19.70
CA SER A 596 30.62 -12.69 19.37
C SER A 596 29.48 -11.98 18.66
N PHE A 597 28.83 -12.65 17.70
CA PHE A 597 27.59 -12.14 17.12
C PHE A 597 26.52 -12.01 18.22
N GLY A 598 25.83 -10.86 18.27
CA GLY A 598 24.90 -10.50 19.32
C GLY A 598 25.53 -9.81 20.53
N GLN A 599 26.86 -9.71 20.61
CA GLN A 599 27.53 -8.96 21.65
C GLN A 599 27.20 -7.46 21.52
N THR A 600 26.89 -6.80 22.66
CA THR A 600 26.72 -5.36 22.72
C THR A 600 28.05 -4.65 22.48
N TRP A 601 28.05 -3.67 21.58
CA TRP A 601 29.18 -2.77 21.31
C TRP A 601 29.03 -1.45 22.10
N ASN A 602 27.83 -0.84 22.00
CA ASN A 602 27.40 0.24 22.88
C ASN A 602 26.15 -0.22 23.61
N ASP A 603 26.17 -0.13 24.93
CA ASP A 603 25.07 -0.60 25.76
C ASP A 603 24.16 0.56 26.22
N ALA A 604 22.95 0.22 26.67
CA ALA A 604 22.04 1.18 27.26
C ALA A 604 22.62 1.83 28.53
N ASN A 605 22.18 3.04 28.87
CA ASN A 605 22.40 3.62 30.20
C ASN A 605 21.58 2.86 31.25
N SER A 606 21.84 3.09 32.53
CA SER A 606 21.10 2.43 33.62
C SER A 606 19.66 2.93 33.79
N SER A 607 19.35 4.14 33.33
CA SER A 607 18.01 4.73 33.41
C SER A 607 17.74 5.75 32.31
N TYR A 608 16.46 5.93 32.00
CA TYR A 608 15.94 6.92 31.06
C TYR A 608 14.63 7.51 31.59
N VAL A 609 14.31 8.72 31.14
CA VAL A 609 12.97 9.30 31.29
C VAL A 609 12.17 9.19 29.99
N ARG A 610 10.86 9.25 30.10
CA ARG A 610 9.98 9.28 28.91
C ARG A 610 10.36 10.42 27.98
N GLY A 611 10.26 10.21 26.67
CA GLY A 611 10.74 11.12 25.62
C GLY A 611 12.22 10.92 25.25
N ASN A 612 13.03 10.25 26.06
CA ASN A 612 14.40 9.91 25.69
C ASN A 612 14.45 8.81 24.65
N THR A 613 15.55 8.76 23.88
CA THR A 613 15.85 7.65 22.95
C THR A 613 16.93 6.75 23.53
N VAL A 614 16.59 5.48 23.74
CA VAL A 614 17.54 4.40 24.05
C VAL A 614 18.22 3.98 22.75
N LYS A 615 19.57 3.92 22.76
CA LYS A 615 20.36 3.43 21.61
C LYS A 615 21.31 2.32 22.07
N VAL A 616 21.21 1.16 21.42
CA VAL A 616 22.08 0.01 21.67
C VAL A 616 22.66 -0.47 20.35
N LYS A 617 23.96 -0.74 20.32
CA LYS A 617 24.63 -1.28 19.12
C LYS A 617 25.15 -2.68 19.43
N PHE A 618 24.86 -3.61 18.52
CA PHE A 618 25.29 -5.02 18.61
C PHE A 618 26.21 -5.39 17.45
N ARG A 619 27.18 -6.30 17.65
CA ARG A 619 27.84 -7.00 16.57
C ARG A 619 26.83 -7.86 15.83
N SER A 620 26.70 -7.71 14.50
CA SER A 620 25.60 -8.28 13.72
C SER A 620 26.10 -9.03 12.49
N GLY A 621 25.31 -9.99 12.03
CA GLY A 621 25.37 -10.49 10.65
C GLY A 621 24.52 -9.63 9.73
N HIS A 622 24.60 -9.91 8.44
CA HIS A 622 23.85 -9.18 7.42
C HIS A 622 22.36 -9.57 7.45
N PRO A 623 21.41 -8.61 7.44
CA PRO A 623 19.98 -8.94 7.55
C PRO A 623 19.42 -9.72 6.36
N GLN A 624 20.06 -9.71 5.19
CA GLN A 624 19.69 -10.57 4.06
C GLN A 624 19.87 -12.07 4.33
N ASN A 625 20.60 -12.47 5.35
CA ASN A 625 20.69 -13.90 5.71
C ASN A 625 19.36 -14.49 6.19
N ASN A 626 18.45 -13.65 6.69
CA ASN A 626 17.09 -14.00 7.07
C ASN A 626 16.28 -12.72 7.29
N PHE A 627 15.20 -12.52 6.55
CA PHE A 627 14.38 -11.28 6.59
C PHE A 627 13.52 -11.15 7.85
N LYS A 628 13.54 -12.14 8.73
CA LYS A 628 12.68 -12.17 9.93
C LYS A 628 11.20 -12.02 9.61
N THR A 629 10.75 -12.57 8.49
CA THR A 629 9.33 -12.59 8.11
C THR A 629 8.47 -13.12 9.24
N MET A 630 7.42 -12.40 9.64
CA MET A 630 6.57 -12.68 10.81
C MET A 630 7.34 -12.82 12.12
N SER A 631 8.56 -12.24 12.20
CA SER A 631 9.38 -12.15 13.41
C SER A 631 10.15 -10.82 13.42
N SER A 632 11.05 -10.56 14.36
CA SER A 632 11.66 -9.24 14.52
C SER A 632 13.17 -9.31 14.67
N PHE A 633 13.89 -8.29 14.13
CA PHE A 633 15.30 -8.04 14.44
C PHE A 633 15.48 -7.38 15.81
N MET A 634 14.44 -6.70 16.30
CA MET A 634 14.46 -5.91 17.53
C MET A 634 13.22 -6.20 18.38
N GLU A 635 13.46 -6.42 19.68
CA GLU A 635 12.39 -6.47 20.68
C GLU A 635 12.74 -5.50 21.82
N VAL A 636 11.80 -4.64 22.21
CA VAL A 636 11.80 -3.96 23.50
C VAL A 636 11.05 -4.85 24.47
N GLN A 637 11.72 -5.27 25.52
CA GLN A 637 11.14 -6.17 26.52
C GLN A 637 11.01 -5.48 27.86
N ARG A 638 9.86 -5.65 28.51
CA ARG A 638 9.55 -5.19 29.86
C ARG A 638 9.56 -6.37 30.84
N TYR A 639 10.14 -6.18 32.01
CA TYR A 639 10.08 -7.17 33.07
C TYR A 639 8.77 -7.01 33.87
N GLU A 640 7.94 -8.02 33.83
CA GLU A 640 6.65 -8.06 34.54
C GLU A 640 6.24 -9.50 34.87
N ASN A 641 5.53 -9.66 35.98
CA ASN A 641 5.04 -10.98 36.47
C ASN A 641 6.15 -12.05 36.58
N GLY A 642 7.38 -11.63 36.92
CA GLY A 642 8.52 -12.53 37.09
C GLY A 642 9.21 -12.98 35.78
N GLY A 643 8.83 -12.38 34.62
CA GLY A 643 9.37 -12.69 33.30
C GLY A 643 9.55 -11.49 32.39
N TRP A 644 10.14 -11.71 31.23
CA TRP A 644 10.33 -10.72 30.18
C TRP A 644 9.23 -10.86 29.11
N SER A 645 8.45 -9.79 28.89
CA SER A 645 7.42 -9.71 27.87
C SER A 645 7.86 -8.74 26.77
N THR A 646 7.72 -9.10 25.50
CA THR A 646 7.95 -8.19 24.37
C THR A 646 6.81 -7.21 24.28
N VAL A 647 7.12 -5.91 24.35
CA VAL A 647 6.12 -4.82 24.28
C VAL A 647 6.19 -4.02 22.98
N LEU A 648 7.35 -3.99 22.31
CA LEU A 648 7.55 -3.36 21.00
C LEU A 648 8.51 -4.19 20.14
N THR A 649 8.43 -4.02 18.82
CA THR A 649 9.27 -4.70 17.83
C THR A 649 9.79 -3.71 16.79
N ASP A 650 10.50 -4.18 15.75
CA ASP A 650 10.92 -3.37 14.59
C ASP A 650 9.75 -2.99 13.66
N ASN A 651 8.51 -3.24 14.08
CA ASN A 651 7.29 -2.78 13.40
C ASN A 651 6.65 -1.56 14.09
N ASP A 652 7.19 -1.08 15.20
CA ASP A 652 6.61 0.01 15.99
C ASP A 652 7.24 1.35 15.61
N LEU A 653 6.41 2.41 15.43
CA LEU A 653 6.86 3.76 15.03
C LEU A 653 7.92 4.37 15.94
N SER A 654 7.96 3.97 17.21
CA SER A 654 8.92 4.46 18.19
C SER A 654 10.27 3.74 18.14
N THR A 655 10.42 2.72 17.29
CA THR A 655 11.63 1.91 17.18
C THR A 655 12.29 2.07 15.80
N LYS A 656 13.61 1.84 15.75
CA LYS A 656 14.38 1.78 14.50
C LYS A 656 15.40 0.65 14.58
N PHE A 657 15.45 -0.20 13.59
CA PHE A 657 16.54 -1.11 13.32
C PHE A 657 17.39 -0.55 12.19
N THR A 658 18.66 -0.26 12.44
CA THR A 658 19.61 0.22 11.43
C THR A 658 20.79 -0.73 11.31
N TRP A 659 21.06 -1.21 10.09
CA TRP A 659 22.24 -2.01 9.81
C TRP A 659 23.38 -1.10 9.32
N ILE A 660 24.58 -1.29 9.86
CA ILE A 660 25.76 -0.46 9.60
C ILE A 660 26.94 -1.38 9.27
N ARG A 661 27.53 -1.19 8.08
CA ARG A 661 28.79 -1.83 7.74
C ARG A 661 29.93 -1.29 8.62
N ASP A 662 30.70 -2.17 9.25
CA ASP A 662 31.93 -1.79 9.95
C ASP A 662 33.03 -1.61 8.88
N THR A 663 33.54 -0.38 8.75
CA THR A 663 34.54 -0.03 7.75
C THR A 663 35.98 -0.06 8.30
N ALA A 664 36.16 -0.56 9.51
CA ALA A 664 37.49 -0.70 10.11
C ALA A 664 38.34 -1.72 9.34
N ALA A 665 39.61 -1.39 9.09
CA ALA A 665 40.50 -2.19 8.25
C ALA A 665 40.79 -3.60 8.80
N ASP A 666 40.54 -3.83 10.09
CA ASP A 666 40.79 -5.09 10.77
C ASP A 666 39.62 -6.11 10.67
N CYS A 667 38.53 -5.74 9.95
CA CYS A 667 37.40 -6.65 9.74
C CYS A 667 36.64 -6.36 8.44
N MET A 668 36.86 -7.15 7.39
CA MET A 668 36.35 -6.89 6.06
C MET A 668 34.84 -7.13 5.88
N ALA A 669 34.22 -8.03 6.67
CA ALA A 669 32.81 -8.39 6.54
C ALA A 669 32.02 -8.19 7.86
N CYS A 670 32.56 -7.36 8.74
CA CYS A 670 31.90 -7.01 10.00
C CYS A 670 30.77 -6.01 9.80
N SER A 671 29.75 -6.11 10.63
CA SER A 671 28.67 -5.17 10.67
C SER A 671 28.08 -5.00 12.06
N PHE A 672 27.27 -3.97 12.23
CA PHE A 672 26.53 -3.69 13.45
C PHE A 672 25.03 -3.58 13.17
N ALA A 673 24.23 -3.96 14.14
CA ALA A 673 22.85 -3.59 14.30
C ALA A 673 22.74 -2.49 15.36
N GLN A 674 22.27 -1.32 14.98
CA GLN A 674 21.92 -0.25 15.91
C GLN A 674 20.40 -0.27 16.10
N LEU A 675 19.97 -0.43 17.35
CA LEU A 675 18.57 -0.48 17.76
C LEU A 675 18.26 0.77 18.56
N GLU A 676 17.24 1.51 18.11
CA GLU A 676 16.79 2.74 18.75
C GLU A 676 15.34 2.59 19.20
N TRP A 677 15.04 3.09 20.37
CA TRP A 677 13.70 3.18 20.91
C TRP A 677 13.48 4.55 21.54
N THR A 678 12.59 5.35 20.98
CA THR A 678 12.11 6.60 21.57
C THR A 678 10.96 6.28 22.52
N ILE A 679 11.15 6.55 23.80
CA ILE A 679 10.21 6.16 24.85
C ILE A 679 8.99 7.07 24.79
N ASP A 680 7.84 6.47 24.46
CA ASP A 680 6.55 7.19 24.42
C ASP A 680 6.22 7.78 25.82
N PRO A 681 5.67 9.02 25.89
CA PRO A 681 5.19 9.60 27.15
C PRO A 681 4.19 8.74 27.92
N ALA A 682 3.41 7.92 27.24
CA ALA A 682 2.44 7.00 27.84
C ALA A 682 3.04 5.63 28.24
N MET A 683 4.32 5.37 27.91
CA MET A 683 4.95 4.08 28.23
C MET A 683 4.99 3.87 29.76
N PRO A 684 4.58 2.72 30.28
CA PRO A 684 4.65 2.43 31.70
C PRO A 684 6.07 2.53 32.27
N THR A 685 6.23 3.03 33.50
CA THR A 685 7.49 2.95 34.23
C THR A 685 7.85 1.50 34.53
N GLY A 686 9.14 1.20 34.71
CA GLY A 686 9.58 -0.16 35.03
C GLY A 686 10.95 -0.51 34.48
N THR A 687 11.29 -1.79 34.55
CA THR A 687 12.56 -2.35 34.08
C THR A 687 12.41 -2.86 32.66
N TYR A 688 13.32 -2.43 31.80
CA TYR A 688 13.32 -2.77 30.37
C TYR A 688 14.69 -3.32 29.92
N ARG A 689 14.70 -3.95 28.77
CA ARG A 689 15.90 -4.25 27.99
C ARG A 689 15.58 -4.24 26.50
N ILE A 690 16.61 -4.09 25.66
CA ILE A 690 16.51 -4.26 24.20
C ILE A 690 17.16 -5.61 23.84
N LYS A 691 16.45 -6.42 23.07
CA LYS A 691 16.95 -7.70 22.55
C LYS A 691 17.10 -7.60 21.03
N HIS A 692 18.22 -8.10 20.51
CA HIS A 692 18.52 -8.26 19.08
C HIS A 692 18.55 -9.74 18.71
N THR A 693 17.95 -10.08 17.56
CA THR A 693 18.05 -11.42 16.98
C THR A 693 18.45 -11.31 15.50
N GLY A 694 19.40 -12.13 15.07
CA GLY A 694 19.89 -12.08 13.71
C GLY A 694 20.42 -13.44 13.24
N HIS A 695 20.93 -13.43 12.01
CA HIS A 695 21.61 -14.58 11.40
C HIS A 695 22.91 -14.12 10.75
N TRP A 696 23.93 -14.95 10.81
CA TRP A 696 25.21 -14.72 10.18
C TRP A 696 25.61 -15.88 9.27
N LYS A 697 26.30 -15.60 8.19
CA LYS A 697 26.73 -16.55 7.19
C LYS A 697 28.23 -16.85 7.36
N SER A 698 28.56 -18.13 7.56
CA SER A 698 29.94 -18.59 7.73
C SER A 698 30.71 -18.49 6.41
N GLY A 699 31.92 -17.96 6.45
CA GLY A 699 32.87 -18.00 5.31
C GLY A 699 33.30 -19.45 4.95
N TRP A 700 33.22 -20.37 5.86
CA TRP A 700 33.52 -21.80 5.65
C TRP A 700 32.22 -22.57 5.38
N GLY A 701 31.98 -22.90 4.12
CA GLY A 701 30.83 -23.72 3.71
C GLY A 701 29.48 -22.98 3.68
N GLY A 702 29.43 -21.64 3.81
CA GLY A 702 28.26 -20.80 3.59
C GLY A 702 27.07 -21.06 4.53
N LYS A 703 27.24 -21.75 5.65
CA LYS A 703 26.15 -22.08 6.59
C LYS A 703 25.64 -20.82 7.29
N ILE A 704 24.33 -20.61 7.26
CA ILE A 704 23.65 -19.55 8.00
C ILE A 704 23.29 -20.07 9.40
N ARG A 705 23.61 -19.26 10.43
CA ARG A 705 23.38 -19.59 11.84
C ARG A 705 22.69 -18.42 12.55
N SER A 706 21.75 -18.75 13.44
CA SER A 706 21.09 -17.76 14.29
C SER A 706 21.99 -17.31 15.44
N TYR A 707 21.76 -16.10 15.93
CA TYR A 707 22.32 -15.57 17.17
C TYR A 707 21.31 -14.62 17.83
N SER A 708 21.52 -14.35 19.10
CA SER A 708 20.79 -13.34 19.84
C SER A 708 21.72 -12.57 20.80
N GLY A 709 21.36 -11.34 21.09
CA GLY A 709 22.00 -10.49 22.07
C GLY A 709 20.98 -9.67 22.84
N GLN A 710 21.37 -9.16 23.99
CA GLN A 710 20.52 -8.30 24.80
C GLN A 710 21.35 -7.19 25.45
N SER A 711 20.75 -6.03 25.63
CA SER A 711 21.35 -4.94 26.42
C SER A 711 21.37 -5.29 27.90
N ARG A 712 22.11 -4.49 28.68
CA ARG A 712 21.83 -4.42 30.13
C ARG A 712 20.36 -4.04 30.34
N THR A 713 19.87 -4.36 31.52
CA THR A 713 18.58 -3.86 32.00
C THR A 713 18.70 -2.37 32.39
N PHE A 714 17.64 -1.62 32.16
CA PHE A 714 17.55 -0.20 32.52
C PHE A 714 16.16 0.15 33.02
N THR A 715 16.08 1.23 33.80
CA THR A 715 14.80 1.72 34.33
C THR A 715 14.25 2.83 33.45
N VAL A 716 12.95 2.80 33.14
CA VAL A 716 12.18 3.91 32.59
C VAL A 716 11.39 4.55 33.72
N ASN A 717 11.60 5.86 33.92
CA ASN A 717 11.00 6.68 34.99
C ASN A 717 9.86 7.56 34.44
#